data_c96e1763068881b871a4a7b97f29cc4d
#
_entry.id   c96e1763068881b871a4a7b97f29cc4d
#
_cell.length_a   1.000
_cell.length_b   1.000
_cell.length_c   1.000
_cell.angle_alpha   90.00
_cell.angle_beta   90.00
_cell.angle_gamma   90.00
#
_symmetry.space_group_name_H-M   'P 1'
#
loop_
_entity.id
_entity.type
_entity.pdbx_description
1 polymer ?
#
loop_
_entity_poly.entity_id
_entity_poly.type
_entity_poly.pdbx_seq_one_letter_code
_entity_poly.pdbx_strand_id
1 'polypeptide(L)'
;MKERIGVYICHCGGNISDYVDVDELSKMFQEEDGVIVSKDVMFTCADSNQKDMVKDIQDHNLDAIVVASCSPKLHLHTFKNVASRAGLNPTNYVQVNIREQCSWPHSDQPREATVKAAGLIRAGINRVSHSESLDNIEISVKKSVLVLGAGVSGMKAAIDLARLGNEVYLVEKDYFVGGRIAQAEKLFMAGEKGTEIISKLFGELKSHNNITLFTGATIEKASGSLGNFHVDVKIKPRYIRGKADPVLVQRAIEECSVFINDEFNFGLSKRKAIYKNYPEAFPDVPVLNPEALRNQQEFISKYASCFDLDQQDEVLSLIVGSVLVTTGFDSYQPKVNEYGYGNIANVLTLPEFNRLVALSPDKLIYNDKPVNKIAFIYCVGNREKKGENKYCSRQCCSAAIYSSLELKEKYQGIKAYHLYRDIRTYGKQEILFEKSSRQGDIYIRFDEKEPPVVEQVGTSLMVKVKDYLTYKKELEVQADIVVLVTGMVAREDSQQISETFKIPIGSDKFFNEIHPKLKPVETVIKGVYIGGACQGPKNISESVQSSLSAVAKINALLKSGTVSIDPVIANINNDLCTWCGKCAEVCEYTAIREIENGDKHIAAVNKAICTGCGICAPICPVNAIEIAQFTDLEIESMIDGFMSKIEIPEQAALTEKNEDGEVLKMKEFPQIWKNIVHSINGDKKTVLQISQELAVDKDIIMYHVMTMHKYSVLVANGMDQKQQYYYYSLKK
;
A
#
# COMPACT_ATOMS: atom_id res chain seq x y z
N MET A 1 -3.74 -40.32 14.44
CA MET A 1 -4.71 -39.22 14.48
C MET A 1 -4.54 -38.47 15.79
N LYS A 2 -4.75 -37.16 15.80
CA LYS A 2 -4.78 -36.37 17.04
C LYS A 2 -6.17 -36.52 17.67
N GLU A 3 -6.20 -36.77 18.97
CA GLU A 3 -7.44 -37.15 19.69
C GLU A 3 -7.76 -36.18 20.83
N ARG A 4 -7.01 -35.09 20.98
CA ARG A 4 -7.18 -34.09 22.05
C ARG A 4 -7.25 -32.69 21.41
N ILE A 5 -8.40 -32.38 20.82
CA ILE A 5 -8.61 -31.16 20.02
C ILE A 5 -9.39 -30.12 20.84
N GLY A 6 -8.94 -28.86 20.79
CA GLY A 6 -9.67 -27.71 21.28
C GLY A 6 -10.37 -26.95 20.17
N VAL A 7 -11.66 -26.67 20.31
CA VAL A 7 -12.47 -25.90 19.36
C VAL A 7 -12.88 -24.57 19.99
N TYR A 8 -12.56 -23.47 19.31
CA TYR A 8 -12.87 -22.12 19.80
C TYR A 8 -13.68 -21.37 18.74
N ILE A 9 -14.90 -20.99 19.09
CA ILE A 9 -15.85 -20.37 18.17
C ILE A 9 -16.02 -18.89 18.53
N CYS A 10 -15.85 -18.00 17.56
CA CYS A 10 -15.87 -16.56 17.76
C CYS A 10 -17.23 -15.95 17.47
N HIS A 11 -17.75 -15.10 18.38
CA HIS A 11 -18.92 -14.26 18.10
C HIS A 11 -18.60 -13.11 17.13
N CYS A 12 -17.32 -12.64 17.14
CA CYS A 12 -16.87 -11.49 16.37
C CYS A 12 -17.70 -10.22 16.61
N GLY A 13 -18.12 -9.99 17.87
CA GLY A 13 -18.91 -8.82 18.24
C GLY A 13 -20.27 -8.74 17.53
N GLY A 14 -20.91 -9.88 17.29
CA GLY A 14 -22.18 -9.97 16.55
C GLY A 14 -22.03 -10.26 15.05
N ASN A 15 -20.86 -9.99 14.42
CA ASN A 15 -20.69 -10.27 12.99
C ASN A 15 -20.84 -11.75 12.61
N ILE A 16 -20.65 -12.66 13.55
CA ILE A 16 -20.90 -14.10 13.38
C ILE A 16 -22.17 -14.50 14.12
N SER A 17 -22.26 -14.23 15.43
CA SER A 17 -23.33 -14.70 16.28
C SER A 17 -24.73 -14.12 15.97
N ASP A 18 -24.83 -13.01 15.25
CA ASP A 18 -26.11 -12.49 14.77
C ASP A 18 -26.76 -13.40 13.70
N TYR A 19 -25.99 -14.26 13.06
CA TYR A 19 -26.41 -15.08 11.92
C TYR A 19 -26.05 -16.57 12.04
N VAL A 20 -25.16 -16.93 12.96
CA VAL A 20 -24.72 -18.31 13.25
C VAL A 20 -24.89 -18.58 14.73
N ASP A 21 -25.58 -19.64 15.10
CA ASP A 21 -25.80 -20.04 16.51
C ASP A 21 -24.51 -20.66 17.08
N VAL A 22 -23.62 -19.80 17.60
CA VAL A 22 -22.30 -20.20 18.10
C VAL A 22 -22.41 -20.98 19.43
N ASP A 23 -23.42 -20.72 20.26
CA ASP A 23 -23.66 -21.43 21.49
C ASP A 23 -24.08 -22.89 21.20
N GLU A 24 -24.98 -23.08 20.24
CA GLU A 24 -25.39 -24.43 19.80
C GLU A 24 -24.21 -25.20 19.20
N LEU A 25 -23.39 -24.53 18.36
CA LEU A 25 -22.18 -25.15 17.80
C LEU A 25 -21.16 -25.53 18.87
N SER A 26 -21.00 -24.69 19.89
CA SER A 26 -20.09 -24.97 21.01
C SER A 26 -20.52 -26.22 21.78
N LYS A 27 -21.82 -26.37 22.06
CA LYS A 27 -22.37 -27.56 22.71
C LYS A 27 -22.25 -28.81 21.83
N MET A 28 -22.61 -28.71 20.56
CA MET A 28 -22.52 -29.80 19.59
C MET A 28 -21.08 -30.36 19.49
N PHE A 29 -20.09 -29.48 19.35
CA PHE A 29 -18.70 -29.93 19.23
C PHE A 29 -18.09 -30.35 20.58
N GLN A 30 -18.68 -30.05 21.73
CA GLN A 30 -18.25 -30.64 23.01
C GLN A 30 -18.51 -32.15 23.07
N GLU A 31 -19.49 -32.64 22.29
CA GLU A 31 -19.84 -34.05 22.18
C GLU A 31 -19.17 -34.79 21.02
N GLU A 32 -18.38 -34.05 20.19
CA GLU A 32 -17.70 -34.62 19.01
C GLU A 32 -16.47 -35.43 19.45
N ASP A 33 -16.30 -36.63 18.86
CA ASP A 33 -15.17 -37.50 19.16
C ASP A 33 -13.82 -36.79 18.95
N GLY A 34 -12.90 -36.90 19.91
CA GLY A 34 -11.59 -36.25 19.88
C GLY A 34 -11.59 -34.80 20.31
N VAL A 35 -12.74 -34.16 20.54
CA VAL A 35 -12.82 -32.81 21.05
C VAL A 35 -12.86 -32.81 22.58
N ILE A 36 -11.84 -32.22 23.20
CA ILE A 36 -11.73 -32.16 24.67
C ILE A 36 -12.26 -30.86 25.22
N VAL A 37 -12.12 -29.77 24.46
CA VAL A 37 -12.58 -28.42 24.81
C VAL A 37 -13.33 -27.83 23.64
N SER A 38 -14.56 -27.40 23.87
CA SER A 38 -15.31 -26.58 22.91
C SER A 38 -15.86 -25.34 23.61
N LYS A 39 -15.53 -24.15 23.13
CA LYS A 39 -15.92 -22.88 23.72
C LYS A 39 -16.28 -21.85 22.66
N ASP A 40 -17.36 -21.12 22.92
CA ASP A 40 -17.67 -19.89 22.21
C ASP A 40 -17.19 -18.68 23.01
N VAL A 41 -16.61 -17.69 22.33
CA VAL A 41 -16.05 -16.49 22.96
C VAL A 41 -16.33 -15.25 22.12
N MET A 42 -16.53 -14.12 22.77
CA MET A 42 -16.87 -12.85 22.10
C MET A 42 -15.86 -12.45 21.03
N PHE A 43 -14.55 -12.54 21.35
CA PHE A 43 -13.46 -12.24 20.44
C PHE A 43 -12.30 -13.19 20.66
N THR A 44 -12.16 -14.24 19.87
CA THR A 44 -11.02 -15.18 19.97
C THR A 44 -9.67 -14.49 19.84
N CYS A 45 -9.59 -13.40 19.08
CA CYS A 45 -8.37 -12.62 18.86
C CYS A 45 -8.00 -11.65 20.01
N ALA A 46 -8.89 -11.44 21.00
CA ALA A 46 -8.58 -10.61 22.15
C ALA A 46 -7.53 -11.26 23.07
N ASP A 47 -6.66 -10.45 23.67
CA ASP A 47 -5.53 -10.94 24.49
C ASP A 47 -5.96 -11.79 25.67
N SER A 48 -7.10 -11.45 26.32
CA SER A 48 -7.70 -12.27 27.38
C SER A 48 -8.03 -13.69 26.91
N ASN A 49 -8.77 -13.81 25.80
CA ASN A 49 -9.16 -15.10 25.24
C ASN A 49 -7.98 -15.89 24.68
N GLN A 50 -6.95 -15.21 24.15
CA GLN A 50 -5.69 -15.88 23.79
C GLN A 50 -5.00 -16.51 25.00
N LYS A 51 -5.01 -15.83 26.17
CA LYS A 51 -4.47 -16.38 27.43
C LYS A 51 -5.26 -17.58 27.91
N ASP A 52 -6.60 -17.52 27.81
CA ASP A 52 -7.46 -18.64 28.15
C ASP A 52 -7.22 -19.84 27.24
N MET A 53 -7.07 -19.63 25.92
CA MET A 53 -6.69 -20.69 24.97
C MET A 53 -5.32 -21.32 25.32
N VAL A 54 -4.32 -20.52 25.67
CA VAL A 54 -3.01 -21.02 26.12
C VAL A 54 -3.16 -21.90 27.34
N LYS A 55 -3.96 -21.46 28.31
CA LYS A 55 -4.25 -22.23 29.53
C LYS A 55 -4.98 -23.55 29.22
N ASP A 56 -6.01 -23.49 28.40
CA ASP A 56 -6.75 -24.71 27.99
C ASP A 56 -5.84 -25.72 27.30
N ILE A 57 -4.96 -25.28 26.39
CA ILE A 57 -4.01 -26.16 25.72
C ILE A 57 -3.10 -26.88 26.72
N GLN A 58 -2.63 -26.15 27.73
CA GLN A 58 -1.72 -26.68 28.75
C GLN A 58 -2.45 -27.57 29.77
N ASP A 59 -3.57 -27.11 30.30
CA ASP A 59 -4.35 -27.83 31.36
C ASP A 59 -4.94 -29.15 30.83
N HIS A 60 -5.35 -29.15 29.57
CA HIS A 60 -5.94 -30.33 28.92
C HIS A 60 -4.96 -31.12 28.03
N ASN A 61 -3.70 -30.71 27.94
CA ASN A 61 -2.67 -31.32 27.04
C ASN A 61 -3.23 -31.53 25.61
N LEU A 62 -3.73 -30.45 24.99
CA LEU A 62 -4.29 -30.55 23.66
C LEU A 62 -3.25 -30.81 22.60
N ASP A 63 -3.55 -31.70 21.64
CA ASP A 63 -2.68 -32.04 20.50
C ASP A 63 -2.85 -31.06 19.33
N ALA A 64 -4.02 -30.44 19.26
CA ALA A 64 -4.37 -29.51 18.18
C ALA A 64 -5.48 -28.52 18.60
N ILE A 65 -5.61 -27.44 17.85
CA ILE A 65 -6.68 -26.46 18.01
C ILE A 65 -7.33 -26.10 16.67
N VAL A 66 -8.66 -25.90 16.73
CA VAL A 66 -9.49 -25.35 15.64
C VAL A 66 -10.09 -24.04 16.12
N VAL A 67 -9.84 -22.95 15.37
CA VAL A 67 -10.42 -21.64 15.69
C VAL A 67 -11.39 -21.24 14.59
N ALA A 68 -12.67 -21.31 14.87
CA ALA A 68 -13.75 -20.92 13.99
C ALA A 68 -14.04 -19.42 14.17
N SER A 69 -13.63 -18.59 13.20
CA SER A 69 -13.66 -17.14 13.33
C SER A 69 -13.71 -16.43 11.97
N CYS A 70 -13.15 -15.23 11.87
CA CYS A 70 -12.95 -14.51 10.61
C CYS A 70 -11.87 -15.14 9.72
N SER A 71 -11.61 -14.52 8.57
CA SER A 71 -10.63 -15.00 7.59
C SER A 71 -9.23 -15.18 8.19
N PRO A 72 -8.52 -16.29 7.87
CA PRO A 72 -7.10 -16.49 8.22
C PRO A 72 -6.18 -15.34 7.78
N LYS A 73 -6.53 -14.61 6.71
CA LYS A 73 -5.78 -13.45 6.24
C LYS A 73 -5.58 -12.37 7.32
N LEU A 74 -6.47 -12.32 8.33
CA LEU A 74 -6.40 -11.32 9.40
C LEU A 74 -5.58 -11.81 10.61
N HIS A 75 -5.83 -13.02 11.11
CA HIS A 75 -5.35 -13.47 12.42
C HIS A 75 -4.59 -14.79 12.43
N LEU A 76 -4.16 -15.31 11.27
CA LEU A 76 -3.38 -16.55 11.20
C LEU A 76 -2.16 -16.52 12.14
N HIS A 77 -1.37 -15.45 12.09
CA HIS A 77 -0.20 -15.31 12.95
C HIS A 77 -0.53 -15.17 14.44
N THR A 78 -1.68 -14.56 14.76
CA THR A 78 -2.14 -14.41 16.14
C THR A 78 -2.34 -15.79 16.77
N PHE A 79 -3.03 -16.69 16.08
CA PHE A 79 -3.33 -18.00 16.63
C PHE A 79 -2.18 -19.01 16.51
N LYS A 80 -1.34 -18.90 15.49
CA LYS A 80 -0.06 -19.63 15.46
C LYS A 80 0.82 -19.27 16.66
N ASN A 81 0.83 -17.98 17.06
CA ASN A 81 1.52 -17.53 18.27
C ASN A 81 0.89 -18.06 19.57
N VAL A 82 -0.45 -18.20 19.61
CA VAL A 82 -1.13 -18.86 20.77
C VAL A 82 -0.64 -20.27 20.92
N ALA A 83 -0.64 -21.06 19.83
CA ALA A 83 -0.11 -22.43 19.83
C ALA A 83 1.34 -22.47 20.33
N SER A 84 2.22 -21.65 19.76
CA SER A 84 3.64 -21.57 20.18
C SER A 84 3.82 -21.21 21.65
N ARG A 85 3.05 -20.24 22.17
CA ARG A 85 3.10 -19.82 23.58
C ARG A 85 2.65 -20.91 24.53
N ALA A 86 1.76 -21.79 24.07
CA ALA A 86 1.29 -22.94 24.83
C ALA A 86 2.22 -24.17 24.75
N GLY A 87 3.27 -24.12 23.92
CA GLY A 87 4.14 -25.26 23.64
C GLY A 87 3.59 -26.24 22.58
N LEU A 88 2.49 -25.88 21.94
CA LEU A 88 1.90 -26.64 20.83
C LEU A 88 2.61 -26.27 19.53
N ASN A 89 2.87 -27.26 18.66
CA ASN A 89 3.41 -26.97 17.32
C ASN A 89 2.45 -26.05 16.54
N PRO A 90 2.91 -24.90 15.98
CA PRO A 90 2.05 -23.95 15.25
C PRO A 90 1.34 -24.52 14.03
N THR A 91 1.79 -25.67 13.51
CA THR A 91 1.13 -26.37 12.41
C THR A 91 -0.03 -27.25 12.84
N ASN A 92 -0.17 -27.53 14.15
CA ASN A 92 -1.31 -28.21 14.74
C ASN A 92 -2.49 -27.26 15.03
N TYR A 93 -2.68 -26.32 14.13
CA TYR A 93 -3.71 -25.32 14.21
C TYR A 93 -4.43 -25.17 12.88
N VAL A 94 -5.76 -25.10 12.91
CA VAL A 94 -6.62 -24.80 11.74
C VAL A 94 -7.54 -23.64 12.06
N GLN A 95 -7.55 -22.64 11.19
CA GLN A 95 -8.55 -21.55 11.27
C GLN A 95 -9.68 -21.79 10.27
N VAL A 96 -10.89 -21.87 10.77
CA VAL A 96 -12.11 -22.05 9.99
C VAL A 96 -12.79 -20.71 9.81
N ASN A 97 -13.02 -20.33 8.56
CA ASN A 97 -13.66 -19.04 8.25
C ASN A 97 -15.19 -19.18 8.26
N ILE A 98 -15.82 -18.81 9.37
CA ILE A 98 -17.28 -18.82 9.52
C ILE A 98 -17.92 -17.43 9.44
N ARG A 99 -17.12 -16.37 9.20
CA ARG A 99 -17.64 -15.02 8.97
C ARG A 99 -17.87 -14.76 7.49
N GLU A 100 -16.81 -14.70 6.69
CA GLU A 100 -16.88 -14.39 5.28
C GLU A 100 -17.48 -15.53 4.44
N GLN A 101 -17.41 -16.77 4.94
CA GLN A 101 -17.96 -17.95 4.23
C GLN A 101 -19.34 -18.39 4.75
N CYS A 102 -19.79 -17.93 5.91
CA CYS A 102 -21.10 -18.29 6.48
C CYS A 102 -21.94 -17.08 6.85
N SER A 103 -21.62 -16.37 7.93
CA SER A 103 -22.50 -15.36 8.51
C SER A 103 -22.81 -14.21 7.54
N TRP A 104 -21.85 -13.72 6.78
CA TRP A 104 -22.08 -12.60 5.87
C TRP A 104 -22.84 -12.98 4.60
N PRO A 105 -22.50 -14.07 3.84
CA PRO A 105 -23.23 -14.44 2.65
C PRO A 105 -24.60 -15.07 2.91
N HIS A 106 -24.87 -15.55 4.14
CA HIS A 106 -26.13 -16.19 4.54
C HIS A 106 -26.83 -15.45 5.68
N SER A 107 -26.70 -14.14 5.74
CA SER A 107 -27.29 -13.31 6.79
C SER A 107 -28.83 -13.32 6.82
N ASP A 108 -29.46 -13.71 5.72
CA ASP A 108 -30.90 -13.90 5.56
C ASP A 108 -31.39 -15.33 5.90
N GLN A 109 -30.47 -16.28 6.08
CA GLN A 109 -30.72 -17.70 6.33
C GLN A 109 -29.90 -18.22 7.52
N PRO A 110 -30.17 -17.79 8.77
CA PRO A 110 -29.33 -18.10 9.93
C PRO A 110 -29.20 -19.61 10.25
N ARG A 111 -30.28 -20.39 10.00
CA ARG A 111 -30.24 -21.84 10.24
C ARG A 111 -29.24 -22.51 9.26
N GLU A 112 -29.34 -22.20 7.99
CA GLU A 112 -28.46 -22.72 6.91
C GLU A 112 -27.04 -22.24 7.15
N ALA A 113 -26.85 -21.01 7.60
CA ALA A 113 -25.54 -20.48 7.99
C ALA A 113 -24.95 -21.30 9.15
N THR A 114 -25.74 -21.65 10.14
CA THR A 114 -25.32 -22.48 11.31
C THR A 114 -24.94 -23.90 10.86
N VAL A 115 -25.78 -24.55 10.03
CA VAL A 115 -25.48 -25.88 9.45
C VAL A 115 -24.18 -25.84 8.64
N LYS A 116 -24.01 -24.83 7.80
CA LYS A 116 -22.79 -24.66 7.01
C LYS A 116 -21.56 -24.41 7.91
N ALA A 117 -21.70 -23.60 8.94
CA ALA A 117 -20.63 -23.34 9.89
C ALA A 117 -20.23 -24.64 10.64
N ALA A 118 -21.20 -25.46 11.04
CA ALA A 118 -20.95 -26.78 11.64
C ALA A 118 -20.14 -27.68 10.68
N GLY A 119 -20.55 -27.78 9.42
CA GLY A 119 -19.81 -28.55 8.40
C GLY A 119 -18.38 -28.07 8.23
N LEU A 120 -18.16 -26.75 8.17
CA LEU A 120 -16.80 -26.18 8.05
C LEU A 120 -15.95 -26.43 9.30
N ILE A 121 -16.53 -26.37 10.50
CA ILE A 121 -15.82 -26.66 11.75
C ILE A 121 -15.42 -28.13 11.80
N ARG A 122 -16.35 -29.04 11.47
CA ARG A 122 -16.07 -30.50 11.42
C ARG A 122 -14.99 -30.81 10.38
N ALA A 123 -15.02 -30.18 9.22
CA ALA A 123 -13.94 -30.26 8.23
C ALA A 123 -12.60 -29.83 8.81
N GLY A 124 -12.59 -28.75 9.61
CA GLY A 124 -11.41 -28.27 10.31
C GLY A 124 -10.90 -29.26 11.37
N ILE A 125 -11.78 -29.90 12.12
CA ILE A 125 -11.47 -30.93 13.10
C ILE A 125 -10.85 -32.15 12.40
N ASN A 126 -11.48 -32.66 11.35
CA ASN A 126 -11.00 -33.80 10.60
C ASN A 126 -9.63 -33.52 9.96
N ARG A 127 -9.44 -32.34 9.39
CA ARG A 127 -8.14 -31.95 8.85
C ARG A 127 -7.07 -31.95 9.93
N VAL A 128 -7.27 -31.27 11.04
CA VAL A 128 -6.25 -31.13 12.08
C VAL A 128 -5.93 -32.47 12.74
N SER A 129 -6.90 -33.40 12.83
CA SER A 129 -6.66 -34.75 13.37
C SER A 129 -5.68 -35.56 12.52
N HIS A 130 -5.65 -35.34 11.20
CA HIS A 130 -4.74 -36.02 10.26
C HIS A 130 -3.47 -35.22 9.93
N SER A 131 -3.39 -33.95 10.35
CA SER A 131 -2.23 -33.11 10.03
C SER A 131 -0.97 -33.57 10.76
N GLU A 132 0.17 -33.46 10.08
CA GLU A 132 1.48 -33.71 10.67
C GLU A 132 2.04 -32.46 11.34
N SER A 133 2.77 -32.65 12.45
CA SER A 133 3.54 -31.56 13.07
C SER A 133 4.79 -31.29 12.24
N LEU A 134 4.93 -30.07 11.75
CA LEU A 134 6.05 -29.69 10.92
C LEU A 134 6.97 -28.74 11.67
N ASP A 135 8.27 -28.96 11.56
CA ASP A 135 9.27 -28.02 12.07
C ASP A 135 9.43 -26.84 11.15
N ASN A 136 9.62 -25.66 11.73
CA ASN A 136 9.93 -24.47 10.97
C ASN A 136 11.23 -24.66 10.18
N ILE A 137 11.26 -24.13 8.96
CA ILE A 137 12.45 -24.18 8.11
C ILE A 137 13.28 -22.94 8.37
N GLU A 138 14.48 -23.12 8.92
CA GLU A 138 15.44 -22.03 9.13
C GLU A 138 16.30 -21.83 7.88
N ILE A 139 16.29 -20.58 7.37
CA ILE A 139 17.15 -20.19 6.25
C ILE A 139 18.12 -19.11 6.69
N SER A 140 19.37 -19.21 6.26
CA SER A 140 20.35 -18.14 6.44
C SER A 140 20.02 -16.97 5.53
N VAL A 141 20.12 -15.75 6.04
CA VAL A 141 19.85 -14.52 5.29
C VAL A 141 21.05 -13.62 5.30
N LYS A 142 21.35 -13.00 4.16
CA LYS A 142 22.38 -11.96 4.08
C LYS A 142 21.85 -10.68 4.71
N LYS A 143 22.67 -10.00 5.52
CA LYS A 143 22.35 -8.70 6.12
C LYS A 143 22.61 -7.56 5.13
N SER A 144 22.11 -7.70 3.92
CA SER A 144 22.21 -6.71 2.85
C SER A 144 20.85 -6.41 2.24
N VAL A 145 20.65 -5.17 1.82
CA VAL A 145 19.37 -4.67 1.30
C VAL A 145 19.60 -3.91 0.00
N LEU A 146 18.85 -4.26 -1.03
CA LEU A 146 18.72 -3.45 -2.22
C LEU A 146 17.63 -2.40 -1.99
N VAL A 147 17.96 -1.12 -2.13
CA VAL A 147 17.01 -0.01 -2.14
C VAL A 147 16.93 0.55 -3.55
N LEU A 148 15.76 0.47 -4.17
CA LEU A 148 15.52 0.91 -5.55
C LEU A 148 14.88 2.30 -5.58
N GLY A 149 15.63 3.28 -6.08
CA GLY A 149 15.27 4.69 -6.15
C GLY A 149 15.96 5.54 -5.06
N ALA A 150 16.81 6.49 -5.47
CA ALA A 150 17.51 7.43 -4.58
C ALA A 150 16.81 8.80 -4.50
N GLY A 151 15.49 8.81 -4.46
CA GLY A 151 14.69 9.95 -4.00
C GLY A 151 14.76 10.08 -2.47
N VAL A 152 14.05 11.06 -1.90
CA VAL A 152 14.04 11.33 -0.44
C VAL A 152 13.71 10.08 0.39
N SER A 153 12.75 9.27 -0.07
CA SER A 153 12.32 8.03 0.60
C SER A 153 13.43 6.99 0.63
N GLY A 154 14.05 6.74 -0.53
CA GLY A 154 15.10 5.74 -0.64
C GLY A 154 16.39 6.14 0.05
N MET A 155 16.82 7.39 -0.08
CA MET A 155 18.01 7.87 0.64
C MET A 155 17.82 7.77 2.16
N LYS A 156 16.67 8.22 2.68
CA LYS A 156 16.39 8.13 4.11
C LYS A 156 16.32 6.69 4.60
N ALA A 157 15.70 5.80 3.83
CA ALA A 157 15.66 4.37 4.13
C ALA A 157 17.06 3.74 4.10
N ALA A 158 17.88 4.07 3.11
CA ALA A 158 19.25 3.56 3.00
C ALA A 158 20.11 3.95 4.20
N ILE A 159 20.03 5.22 4.62
CA ILE A 159 20.74 5.73 5.80
C ILE A 159 20.32 4.97 7.06
N ASP A 160 19.01 4.81 7.30
CA ASP A 160 18.54 4.16 8.52
C ASP A 160 18.81 2.64 8.52
N LEU A 161 18.73 1.98 7.36
CA LEU A 161 19.18 0.58 7.22
C LEU A 161 20.67 0.42 7.53
N ALA A 162 21.50 1.33 7.04
CA ALA A 162 22.94 1.33 7.30
C ALA A 162 23.27 1.57 8.79
N ARG A 163 22.56 2.50 9.45
CA ARG A 163 22.66 2.73 10.90
C ARG A 163 22.31 1.50 11.71
N LEU A 164 21.39 0.67 11.22
CA LEU A 164 20.98 -0.59 11.83
C LEU A 164 21.94 -1.76 11.53
N GLY A 165 23.08 -1.47 10.85
CA GLY A 165 24.14 -2.43 10.58
C GLY A 165 23.92 -3.31 9.37
N ASN A 166 23.01 -2.95 8.46
CA ASN A 166 22.84 -3.64 7.19
C ASN A 166 23.78 -3.07 6.12
N GLU A 167 24.26 -3.90 5.21
CA GLU A 167 24.86 -3.46 3.97
C GLU A 167 23.77 -2.99 3.01
N VAL A 168 23.95 -1.85 2.36
CA VAL A 168 22.91 -1.24 1.52
C VAL A 168 23.43 -0.95 0.12
N TYR A 169 22.74 -1.49 -0.88
CA TYR A 169 22.93 -1.16 -2.28
C TYR A 169 21.80 -0.23 -2.72
N LEU A 170 22.12 1.06 -2.90
CA LEU A 170 21.15 2.06 -3.33
C LEU A 170 21.28 2.27 -4.84
N VAL A 171 20.24 1.94 -5.60
CA VAL A 171 20.20 1.98 -7.06
C VAL A 171 19.29 3.09 -7.53
N GLU A 172 19.81 4.01 -8.38
CA GLU A 172 19.08 5.13 -8.96
C GLU A 172 19.15 5.09 -10.49
N LYS A 173 18.00 5.19 -11.13
CA LYS A 173 17.88 5.20 -12.60
C LYS A 173 18.51 6.43 -13.24
N ASP A 174 18.32 7.59 -12.60
CA ASP A 174 18.90 8.84 -13.05
C ASP A 174 20.40 8.91 -12.71
N TYR A 175 21.15 9.72 -13.44
CA TYR A 175 22.57 9.94 -13.14
C TYR A 175 22.80 10.69 -11.82
N PHE A 176 21.77 11.32 -11.27
CA PHE A 176 21.88 12.12 -10.06
C PHE A 176 20.78 11.74 -9.08
N VAL A 177 21.09 11.74 -7.77
CA VAL A 177 20.12 11.45 -6.71
C VAL A 177 19.16 12.61 -6.46
N GLY A 178 18.08 12.36 -5.74
CA GLY A 178 17.13 13.36 -5.25
C GLY A 178 15.72 13.23 -5.80
N GLY A 179 15.55 12.59 -6.96
CA GLY A 179 14.25 12.39 -7.60
C GLY A 179 13.50 13.72 -7.80
N ARG A 180 12.18 13.71 -7.65
CA ARG A 180 11.34 14.91 -7.89
C ARG A 180 11.60 16.08 -6.93
N ILE A 181 12.16 15.83 -5.75
CA ILE A 181 12.51 16.90 -4.79
C ILE A 181 13.60 17.81 -5.34
N ALA A 182 14.54 17.30 -6.15
CA ALA A 182 15.61 18.10 -6.75
C ALA A 182 15.09 19.27 -7.59
N GLN A 183 13.90 19.12 -8.18
CA GLN A 183 13.26 20.14 -9.03
C GLN A 183 12.45 21.18 -8.23
N ALA A 184 12.29 21.00 -6.91
CA ALA A 184 11.51 21.91 -6.08
C ALA A 184 12.37 23.07 -5.53
N GLU A 185 12.02 24.31 -5.91
CA GLU A 185 12.70 25.52 -5.41
C GLU A 185 12.43 25.74 -3.92
N LYS A 186 11.17 25.60 -3.51
CA LYS A 186 10.77 25.59 -2.10
C LYS A 186 9.81 24.44 -1.82
N LEU A 187 10.00 23.81 -0.71
CA LEU A 187 9.11 22.74 -0.26
C LEU A 187 8.04 23.31 0.66
N PHE A 188 6.80 22.93 0.33
CA PHE A 188 5.65 23.24 1.13
C PHE A 188 5.84 22.89 2.62
N MET A 189 5.44 23.79 3.50
CA MET A 189 5.55 23.80 4.96
C MET A 189 6.97 24.00 5.53
N ALA A 190 8.04 23.50 4.89
CA ALA A 190 9.38 23.65 5.42
C ALA A 190 10.07 24.95 4.98
N GLY A 191 9.69 25.49 3.81
CA GLY A 191 10.34 26.68 3.22
C GLY A 191 11.77 26.40 2.73
N GLU A 192 12.27 25.18 2.89
CA GLU A 192 13.62 24.77 2.45
C GLU A 192 13.63 24.43 0.96
N LYS A 193 14.77 24.64 0.31
CA LYS A 193 14.98 24.18 -1.07
C LYS A 193 15.12 22.66 -1.13
N GLY A 194 14.55 22.05 -2.16
CA GLY A 194 14.68 20.61 -2.38
C GLY A 194 16.14 20.16 -2.48
N THR A 195 16.99 20.94 -3.16
CA THR A 195 18.42 20.68 -3.28
C THR A 195 19.18 20.73 -1.95
N GLU A 196 18.78 21.60 -1.01
CA GLU A 196 19.37 21.65 0.34
C GLU A 196 19.07 20.37 1.14
N ILE A 197 17.83 19.88 1.06
CA ILE A 197 17.46 18.61 1.71
C ILE A 197 18.25 17.45 1.11
N ILE A 198 18.40 17.42 -0.21
CA ILE A 198 19.20 16.39 -0.88
C ILE A 198 20.65 16.46 -0.44
N SER A 199 21.23 17.66 -0.38
CA SER A 199 22.62 17.85 0.05
C SER A 199 22.83 17.34 1.49
N LYS A 200 21.91 17.64 2.42
CA LYS A 200 21.96 17.12 3.80
C LYS A 200 21.87 15.58 3.82
N LEU A 201 20.92 15.00 3.10
CA LEU A 201 20.74 13.54 3.03
C LEU A 201 21.94 12.86 2.37
N PHE A 202 22.48 13.43 1.29
CA PHE A 202 23.64 12.86 0.61
C PHE A 202 24.91 12.95 1.47
N GLY A 203 25.11 14.05 2.18
CA GLY A 203 26.21 14.20 3.14
C GLY A 203 26.16 13.12 4.22
N GLU A 204 24.97 12.85 4.76
CA GLU A 204 24.75 11.77 5.71
C GLU A 204 24.97 10.39 5.10
N LEU A 205 24.39 10.14 3.90
CA LEU A 205 24.59 8.89 3.16
C LEU A 205 26.07 8.58 2.91
N LYS A 206 26.86 9.58 2.50
CA LYS A 206 28.30 9.44 2.25
C LYS A 206 29.12 9.12 3.51
N SER A 207 28.60 9.46 4.70
CA SER A 207 29.29 9.15 5.97
C SER A 207 29.20 7.66 6.36
N HIS A 208 28.37 6.87 5.67
CA HIS A 208 28.17 5.44 5.93
C HIS A 208 28.95 4.58 4.94
N ASN A 209 29.99 3.87 5.41
CA ASN A 209 30.83 3.00 4.58
C ASN A 209 30.09 1.73 4.08
N ASN A 210 28.96 1.39 4.68
CA ASN A 210 28.12 0.25 4.32
C ASN A 210 26.98 0.60 3.35
N ILE A 211 27.04 1.78 2.72
CA ILE A 211 26.15 2.14 1.61
C ILE A 211 26.95 2.23 0.31
N THR A 212 26.54 1.45 -0.68
CA THR A 212 27.06 1.54 -2.06
C THR A 212 25.97 2.15 -2.94
N LEU A 213 26.28 3.28 -3.57
CA LEU A 213 25.35 3.99 -4.46
C LEU A 213 25.70 3.71 -5.92
N PHE A 214 24.72 3.26 -6.70
CA PHE A 214 24.77 3.14 -8.14
C PHE A 214 23.79 4.14 -8.78
N THR A 215 24.28 4.99 -9.65
CA THR A 215 23.47 5.96 -10.40
C THR A 215 23.59 5.73 -11.91
N GLY A 216 22.60 6.17 -12.69
CA GLY A 216 22.46 5.73 -14.08
C GLY A 216 22.17 4.22 -14.16
N ALA A 217 21.60 3.64 -13.11
CA ALA A 217 21.56 2.20 -12.90
C ALA A 217 20.10 1.68 -12.84
N THR A 218 19.86 0.55 -13.48
CA THR A 218 18.55 -0.12 -13.54
C THR A 218 18.69 -1.60 -13.20
N ILE A 219 17.59 -2.22 -12.76
CA ILE A 219 17.57 -3.66 -12.55
C ILE A 219 17.24 -4.35 -13.88
N GLU A 220 18.10 -5.26 -14.30
CA GLU A 220 17.92 -6.05 -15.52
C GLU A 220 17.20 -7.37 -15.21
N LYS A 221 17.64 -8.07 -14.15
CA LYS A 221 17.04 -9.34 -13.71
C LYS A 221 17.04 -9.43 -12.20
N ALA A 222 16.05 -10.13 -11.66
CA ALA A 222 16.04 -10.56 -10.27
C ALA A 222 15.52 -12.00 -10.17
N SER A 223 16.10 -12.76 -9.25
CA SER A 223 15.71 -14.15 -8.95
C SER A 223 16.01 -14.47 -7.48
N GLY A 224 15.69 -15.67 -7.04
CA GLY A 224 15.94 -16.09 -5.68
C GLY A 224 14.75 -15.78 -4.75
N SER A 225 15.03 -15.70 -3.45
CA SER A 225 13.99 -15.58 -2.42
C SER A 225 14.48 -14.81 -1.23
N LEU A 226 13.59 -14.63 -0.25
CA LEU A 226 13.91 -14.08 1.06
C LEU A 226 15.27 -14.55 1.56
N GLY A 227 16.12 -13.60 1.92
CA GLY A 227 17.46 -13.85 2.43
C GLY A 227 18.55 -13.94 1.37
N ASN A 228 18.21 -14.31 0.11
CA ASN A 228 19.17 -14.56 -0.96
C ASN A 228 18.58 -14.22 -2.34
N PHE A 229 18.26 -12.94 -2.56
CA PHE A 229 17.90 -12.45 -3.88
C PHE A 229 19.15 -12.20 -4.71
N HIS A 230 19.18 -12.75 -5.92
CA HIS A 230 20.20 -12.49 -6.94
C HIS A 230 19.66 -11.40 -7.86
N VAL A 231 20.38 -10.30 -7.96
CA VAL A 231 19.92 -9.12 -8.71
C VAL A 231 21.03 -8.63 -9.63
N ASP A 232 20.74 -8.53 -10.91
CA ASP A 232 21.65 -7.96 -11.92
C ASP A 232 21.32 -6.48 -12.10
N VAL A 233 22.29 -5.65 -11.77
CA VAL A 233 22.22 -4.19 -11.87
C VAL A 233 22.99 -3.75 -13.11
N LYS A 234 22.29 -3.13 -14.04
CA LYS A 234 22.85 -2.57 -15.27
C LYS A 234 23.14 -1.09 -15.07
N ILE A 235 24.40 -0.69 -15.23
CA ILE A 235 24.91 0.67 -15.01
C ILE A 235 25.29 1.29 -16.37
N LYS A 236 24.69 2.42 -16.68
CA LYS A 236 24.98 3.18 -17.90
C LYS A 236 26.24 4.02 -17.73
N PRO A 237 27.08 4.15 -18.78
CA PRO A 237 28.28 4.96 -18.74
C PRO A 237 27.97 6.45 -18.60
N ARG A 238 28.85 7.16 -17.93
CA ARG A 238 28.85 8.64 -17.89
C ARG A 238 29.72 9.26 -18.97
N TYR A 239 30.55 8.44 -19.64
CA TYR A 239 31.54 8.81 -20.63
C TYR A 239 32.63 9.76 -20.10
N ILE A 240 32.74 9.89 -18.78
CA ILE A 240 33.83 10.61 -18.10
C ILE A 240 34.74 9.56 -17.46
N ARG A 241 36.04 9.67 -17.66
CA ARG A 241 37.01 8.75 -17.04
C ARG A 241 37.04 8.90 -15.54
N GLY A 242 36.99 7.78 -14.81
CA GLY A 242 36.92 7.78 -13.32
C GLY A 242 38.14 8.42 -12.63
N LYS A 243 39.29 8.56 -13.35
CA LYS A 243 40.52 9.23 -12.89
C LYS A 243 40.81 10.54 -13.63
N ALA A 244 39.81 11.13 -14.28
CA ALA A 244 39.95 12.40 -14.96
C ALA A 244 40.25 13.52 -13.95
N ASP A 245 41.15 14.44 -14.32
CA ASP A 245 41.43 15.63 -13.50
C ASP A 245 40.19 16.52 -13.42
N PRO A 246 39.62 16.75 -12.19
CA PRO A 246 38.43 17.57 -12.04
C PRO A 246 38.54 18.98 -12.61
N VAL A 247 39.76 19.58 -12.59
CA VAL A 247 39.99 20.91 -13.13
C VAL A 247 39.89 20.90 -14.66
N LEU A 248 40.41 19.85 -15.30
CA LEU A 248 40.30 19.70 -16.77
C LEU A 248 38.87 19.39 -17.18
N VAL A 249 38.12 18.57 -16.40
CA VAL A 249 36.71 18.31 -16.64
C VAL A 249 35.89 19.60 -16.52
N GLN A 250 36.13 20.41 -15.49
CA GLN A 250 35.47 21.71 -15.35
C GLN A 250 35.76 22.65 -16.51
N ARG A 251 37.02 22.72 -16.95
CA ARG A 251 37.39 23.49 -18.14
C ARG A 251 36.71 22.97 -19.42
N ALA A 252 36.60 21.66 -19.57
CA ALA A 252 35.88 21.07 -20.70
C ALA A 252 34.38 21.46 -20.67
N ILE A 253 33.75 21.52 -19.49
CA ILE A 253 32.38 22.03 -19.35
C ILE A 253 32.30 23.51 -19.77
N GLU A 254 33.24 24.34 -19.33
CA GLU A 254 33.25 25.77 -19.64
C GLU A 254 33.42 26.03 -21.13
N GLU A 255 34.35 25.33 -21.79
CA GLU A 255 34.67 25.49 -23.21
C GLU A 255 33.68 24.77 -24.15
N CYS A 256 32.87 23.86 -23.67
CA CYS A 256 31.86 23.18 -24.47
C CYS A 256 30.84 24.17 -25.05
N SER A 257 30.83 24.30 -26.39
CA SER A 257 29.92 25.19 -27.13
C SER A 257 28.60 24.51 -27.54
N VAL A 258 28.49 23.19 -27.33
CA VAL A 258 27.28 22.42 -27.72
C VAL A 258 26.26 22.45 -26.63
N PHE A 259 25.05 22.84 -26.97
CA PHE A 259 23.90 22.90 -26.05
C PHE A 259 22.83 21.87 -26.46
N ILE A 260 22.25 21.24 -25.48
CA ILE A 260 21.13 20.30 -25.60
C ILE A 260 19.91 20.82 -24.79
N ASN A 261 18.77 20.27 -25.03
CA ASN A 261 17.59 20.55 -24.19
C ASN A 261 17.85 20.13 -22.74
N ASP A 262 17.46 20.96 -21.83
CA ASP A 262 17.57 20.68 -20.41
C ASP A 262 16.32 19.95 -19.89
N GLU A 263 16.38 18.63 -19.87
CA GLU A 263 15.27 17.78 -19.40
C GLU A 263 14.95 18.00 -17.93
N PHE A 264 15.96 18.35 -17.10
CA PHE A 264 15.74 18.67 -15.70
C PHE A 264 14.82 19.88 -15.53
N ASN A 265 14.89 20.82 -16.47
CA ASN A 265 14.03 22.00 -16.53
C ASN A 265 12.91 21.86 -17.57
N PHE A 266 12.50 20.63 -17.92
CA PHE A 266 11.42 20.35 -18.88
C PHE A 266 11.61 21.04 -20.26
N GLY A 267 12.86 21.25 -20.69
CA GLY A 267 13.17 21.94 -21.95
C GLY A 267 13.00 23.46 -21.92
N LEU A 268 12.64 24.05 -20.77
CA LEU A 268 12.53 25.51 -20.60
C LEU A 268 13.87 26.24 -20.70
N SER A 269 14.99 25.53 -20.56
CA SER A 269 16.36 26.05 -20.73
C SER A 269 17.18 25.10 -21.59
N LYS A 270 18.36 25.58 -21.98
CA LYS A 270 19.39 24.77 -22.62
C LYS A 270 20.50 24.51 -21.63
N ARG A 271 21.09 23.31 -21.68
CA ARG A 271 22.31 22.96 -20.95
C ARG A 271 23.42 22.50 -21.88
N LYS A 272 24.63 22.55 -21.43
CA LYS A 272 25.79 22.06 -22.21
C LYS A 272 25.74 20.54 -22.39
N ALA A 273 26.34 20.00 -23.42
CA ALA A 273 26.40 18.56 -23.67
C ALA A 273 27.21 17.78 -22.60
N ILE A 274 28.01 18.49 -21.79
CA ILE A 274 28.65 17.98 -20.57
C ILE A 274 28.00 18.70 -19.39
N TYR A 275 27.30 17.97 -18.51
CA TYR A 275 26.42 18.61 -17.56
C TYR A 275 26.33 17.90 -16.24
N LYS A 276 25.89 18.66 -15.22
CA LYS A 276 25.15 18.21 -14.04
C LYS A 276 23.76 18.83 -14.10
N ASN A 277 22.76 18.20 -13.49
CA ASN A 277 21.38 18.71 -13.49
C ASN A 277 21.27 20.08 -12.81
N TYR A 278 22.08 20.31 -11.77
CA TYR A 278 22.25 21.59 -11.06
C TYR A 278 23.66 21.61 -10.45
N PRO A 279 24.20 22.77 -10.05
CA PRO A 279 25.62 22.88 -9.63
C PRO A 279 26.01 21.90 -8.53
N GLU A 280 25.16 21.70 -7.51
CA GLU A 280 25.41 20.82 -6.35
C GLU A 280 24.82 19.42 -6.55
N ALA A 281 24.57 18.98 -7.78
CA ALA A 281 24.00 17.63 -8.02
C ALA A 281 24.99 16.52 -7.61
N PHE A 282 24.46 15.47 -7.00
CA PHE A 282 25.22 14.32 -6.51
C PHE A 282 24.91 13.04 -7.27
N PRO A 283 25.89 12.16 -7.54
CA PRO A 283 27.34 12.33 -7.30
C PRO A 283 27.91 13.53 -8.08
N ASP A 284 28.96 14.17 -7.52
CA ASP A 284 29.63 15.32 -8.13
C ASP A 284 30.53 14.90 -9.32
N VAL A 285 29.93 14.19 -10.26
CA VAL A 285 30.56 13.72 -11.50
C VAL A 285 29.60 14.05 -12.64
N PRO A 286 30.03 14.87 -13.62
CA PRO A 286 29.18 15.22 -14.74
C PRO A 286 28.90 14.02 -15.65
N VAL A 287 27.97 14.23 -16.57
CA VAL A 287 27.61 13.29 -17.63
C VAL A 287 27.91 13.95 -18.97
N LEU A 288 28.51 13.21 -19.89
CA LEU A 288 28.72 13.65 -21.27
C LEU A 288 27.64 13.01 -22.16
N ASN A 289 27.06 13.80 -23.06
CA ASN A 289 26.20 13.31 -24.13
C ASN A 289 27.02 13.05 -25.39
N PRO A 290 27.37 11.78 -25.72
CA PRO A 290 28.26 11.48 -26.84
C PRO A 290 27.62 11.80 -28.19
N GLU A 291 26.30 11.65 -28.33
CA GLU A 291 25.60 11.92 -29.58
C GLU A 291 25.65 13.40 -29.95
N ALA A 292 25.45 14.27 -28.97
CA ALA A 292 25.51 15.71 -29.16
C ALA A 292 26.92 16.19 -29.55
N LEU A 293 27.96 15.47 -29.12
CA LEU A 293 29.37 15.81 -29.42
C LEU A 293 29.94 15.06 -30.63
N ARG A 294 29.14 14.24 -31.32
CA ARG A 294 29.61 13.41 -32.46
C ARG A 294 30.44 14.20 -33.52
N ASN A 295 30.08 15.43 -33.77
CA ASN A 295 30.72 16.29 -34.78
C ASN A 295 31.78 17.23 -34.19
N GLN A 296 32.20 17.05 -32.93
CA GLN A 296 33.14 17.92 -32.21
C GLN A 296 34.48 17.22 -31.98
N GLN A 297 35.09 16.65 -33.03
CA GLN A 297 36.31 15.83 -32.94
C GLN A 297 37.50 16.59 -32.36
N GLU A 298 37.67 17.84 -32.70
CA GLU A 298 38.76 18.69 -32.17
C GLU A 298 38.60 18.88 -30.65
N PHE A 299 37.40 19.18 -30.21
CA PHE A 299 37.06 19.31 -28.78
C PHE A 299 37.27 18.01 -28.04
N ILE A 300 36.78 16.88 -28.59
CA ILE A 300 36.96 15.55 -28.00
C ILE A 300 38.44 15.21 -27.88
N SER A 301 39.25 15.47 -28.92
CA SER A 301 40.68 15.20 -28.93
C SER A 301 41.42 16.07 -27.90
N LYS A 302 41.06 17.34 -27.76
CA LYS A 302 41.62 18.25 -26.75
C LYS A 302 41.44 17.74 -25.33
N TYR A 303 40.30 17.11 -25.03
CA TYR A 303 39.94 16.60 -23.71
C TYR A 303 39.92 15.07 -23.64
N ALA A 304 40.65 14.36 -24.49
CA ALA A 304 40.67 12.90 -24.54
C ALA A 304 41.08 12.21 -23.23
N SER A 305 41.89 12.91 -22.40
CA SER A 305 42.23 12.42 -21.05
C SER A 305 41.04 12.43 -20.05
N CYS A 306 39.99 13.22 -20.34
CA CYS A 306 38.81 13.32 -19.49
C CYS A 306 37.68 12.40 -19.96
N PHE A 307 37.64 12.04 -21.24
CA PHE A 307 36.52 11.35 -21.85
C PHE A 307 36.87 9.91 -22.24
N ASP A 308 35.87 9.04 -22.15
CA ASP A 308 35.92 7.67 -22.61
C ASP A 308 34.60 7.33 -23.32
N LEU A 309 34.61 7.60 -24.63
CA LEU A 309 33.41 7.43 -25.46
C LEU A 309 33.12 5.96 -25.80
N ASP A 310 34.07 5.06 -25.54
CA ASP A 310 33.96 3.63 -25.77
C ASP A 310 33.40 2.88 -24.58
N GLN A 311 33.09 3.60 -23.46
CA GLN A 311 32.43 2.97 -22.29
C GLN A 311 31.13 2.28 -22.69
N GLN A 312 30.97 1.05 -22.20
CA GLN A 312 29.79 0.24 -22.40
C GLN A 312 28.98 0.16 -21.11
N ASP A 313 27.74 -0.29 -21.22
CA ASP A 313 26.95 -0.67 -20.07
C ASP A 313 27.67 -1.75 -19.25
N GLU A 314 27.71 -1.59 -17.94
CA GLU A 314 28.26 -2.56 -17.00
C GLU A 314 27.11 -3.31 -16.30
N VAL A 315 27.22 -4.63 -16.18
CA VAL A 315 26.25 -5.45 -15.41
C VAL A 315 26.96 -6.01 -14.19
N LEU A 316 26.43 -5.70 -13.02
CA LEU A 316 26.92 -6.14 -11.72
C LEU A 316 25.90 -7.05 -11.07
N SER A 317 26.30 -8.28 -10.72
CA SER A 317 25.45 -9.23 -9.98
C SER A 317 25.61 -9.06 -8.47
N LEU A 318 24.52 -8.80 -7.78
CA LEU A 318 24.44 -8.64 -6.34
C LEU A 318 23.65 -9.79 -5.70
N ILE A 319 24.01 -10.16 -4.46
CA ILE A 319 23.18 -11.03 -3.64
C ILE A 319 22.76 -10.28 -2.38
N VAL A 320 21.43 -10.10 -2.21
CA VAL A 320 20.87 -9.32 -1.11
C VAL A 320 19.82 -10.09 -0.33
N GLY A 321 19.72 -9.82 0.96
CA GLY A 321 18.74 -10.48 1.84
C GLY A 321 17.31 -9.95 1.68
N SER A 322 17.16 -8.68 1.26
CA SER A 322 15.86 -8.03 1.10
C SER A 322 15.90 -6.95 0.04
N VAL A 323 14.73 -6.59 -0.48
CA VAL A 323 14.55 -5.53 -1.50
C VAL A 323 13.53 -4.52 -0.99
N LEU A 324 13.84 -3.23 -1.12
CA LEU A 324 12.93 -2.12 -0.84
C LEU A 324 12.75 -1.27 -2.10
N VAL A 325 11.53 -1.22 -2.63
CA VAL A 325 11.18 -0.42 -3.80
C VAL A 325 10.65 0.94 -3.37
N THR A 326 11.33 2.02 -3.79
CA THR A 326 11.00 3.42 -3.47
C THR A 326 11.09 4.31 -4.71
N THR A 327 10.65 3.82 -5.85
CA THR A 327 10.81 4.43 -7.17
C THR A 327 10.00 5.71 -7.38
N GLY A 328 9.06 6.01 -6.47
CA GLY A 328 8.29 7.25 -6.52
C GLY A 328 7.15 7.23 -7.54
N PHE A 329 6.92 8.37 -8.21
CA PHE A 329 5.80 8.61 -9.11
C PHE A 329 6.22 9.49 -10.29
N ASP A 330 5.38 9.55 -11.33
CA ASP A 330 5.46 10.54 -12.39
C ASP A 330 4.30 11.53 -12.32
N SER A 331 4.53 12.78 -12.78
CA SER A 331 3.45 13.73 -13.00
C SER A 331 2.69 13.35 -14.25
N TYR A 332 1.35 13.43 -14.18
CA TYR A 332 0.54 13.20 -15.36
C TYR A 332 0.95 14.12 -16.50
N GLN A 333 1.15 13.55 -17.66
CA GLN A 333 1.42 14.30 -18.88
C GLN A 333 0.09 14.51 -19.63
N PRO A 334 -0.39 15.76 -19.76
CA PRO A 334 -1.62 16.02 -20.47
C PRO A 334 -1.51 15.60 -21.94
N LYS A 335 -2.63 15.15 -22.51
CA LYS A 335 -2.69 14.82 -23.92
C LYS A 335 -2.53 16.09 -24.75
N VAL A 336 -2.03 15.92 -25.98
CA VAL A 336 -1.97 17.06 -26.93
C VAL A 336 -3.36 17.67 -27.06
N ASN A 337 -3.43 18.98 -26.89
CA ASN A 337 -4.64 19.80 -26.88
C ASN A 337 -5.58 19.64 -25.66
N GLU A 338 -5.21 18.88 -24.64
CA GLU A 338 -5.93 18.88 -23.35
C GLU A 338 -5.76 20.24 -22.69
N TYR A 339 -6.82 21.03 -22.60
CA TYR A 339 -6.78 22.45 -22.22
C TYR A 339 -5.78 23.31 -23.04
N GLY A 340 -5.50 22.93 -24.28
CA GLY A 340 -4.55 23.62 -25.16
C GLY A 340 -3.09 23.20 -24.96
N TYR A 341 -2.77 22.24 -24.07
CA TYR A 341 -1.40 21.77 -23.82
C TYR A 341 -0.75 21.22 -25.11
N GLY A 342 0.52 21.56 -25.32
CA GLY A 342 1.29 21.15 -26.50
C GLY A 342 0.98 21.95 -27.78
N ASN A 343 -0.19 22.62 -27.86
CA ASN A 343 -0.56 23.46 -29.00
C ASN A 343 -0.43 24.97 -28.67
N ILE A 344 -0.70 25.35 -27.45
CA ILE A 344 -0.58 26.72 -26.96
C ILE A 344 0.64 26.81 -26.05
N ALA A 345 1.65 27.53 -26.47
CA ALA A 345 2.95 27.60 -25.78
C ALA A 345 2.84 28.08 -24.32
N ASN A 346 1.83 28.92 -24.00
CA ASN A 346 1.62 29.46 -22.66
C ASN A 346 0.72 28.58 -21.76
N VAL A 347 0.50 27.29 -22.11
CA VAL A 347 -0.16 26.30 -21.27
C VAL A 347 0.94 25.35 -20.75
N LEU A 348 1.17 25.36 -19.46
CA LEU A 348 2.21 24.59 -18.77
C LEU A 348 1.61 23.68 -17.70
N THR A 349 2.26 22.58 -17.41
CA THR A 349 1.96 21.79 -16.19
C THR A 349 2.49 22.50 -14.93
N LEU A 350 1.97 22.18 -13.76
CA LEU A 350 2.47 22.77 -12.50
C LEU A 350 3.97 22.51 -12.26
N PRO A 351 4.54 21.31 -12.55
CA PRO A 351 5.98 21.10 -12.48
C PRO A 351 6.78 21.99 -13.43
N GLU A 352 6.37 22.11 -14.69
CA GLU A 352 7.00 23.01 -15.67
C GLU A 352 6.95 24.46 -15.20
N PHE A 353 5.79 24.90 -14.74
CA PHE A 353 5.60 26.25 -14.24
C PHE A 353 6.49 26.55 -13.01
N ASN A 354 6.60 25.62 -12.06
CA ASN A 354 7.49 25.79 -10.91
C ASN A 354 8.98 25.89 -11.32
N ARG A 355 9.38 25.18 -12.37
CA ARG A 355 10.74 25.34 -12.93
C ARG A 355 10.92 26.68 -13.65
N LEU A 356 9.92 27.17 -14.37
CA LEU A 356 9.93 28.52 -14.95
C LEU A 356 10.14 29.59 -13.86
N VAL A 357 9.42 29.46 -12.74
CA VAL A 357 9.56 30.39 -11.58
C VAL A 357 10.96 30.31 -10.97
N ALA A 358 11.54 29.12 -10.86
CA ALA A 358 12.91 28.90 -10.37
C ALA A 358 13.97 29.54 -11.31
N LEU A 359 13.75 29.48 -12.62
CA LEU A 359 14.61 30.08 -13.64
C LEU A 359 14.43 31.60 -13.80
N SER A 360 13.46 32.21 -13.11
CA SER A 360 13.11 33.63 -13.22
C SER A 360 13.34 34.34 -11.87
N PRO A 361 14.60 34.71 -11.52
CA PRO A 361 14.91 35.26 -10.18
C PRO A 361 14.25 36.61 -9.91
N ASP A 362 14.25 37.54 -10.85
CA ASP A 362 13.84 38.93 -10.63
C ASP A 362 12.44 39.24 -11.15
N LYS A 363 12.11 38.76 -12.33
CA LYS A 363 10.84 39.00 -13.02
C LYS A 363 10.35 37.72 -13.68
N LEU A 364 9.07 37.44 -13.55
CA LEU A 364 8.46 36.31 -14.25
C LEU A 364 8.24 36.69 -15.73
N ILE A 365 9.09 36.16 -16.59
CA ILE A 365 9.05 36.40 -18.04
C ILE A 365 8.91 35.04 -18.73
N TYR A 366 8.00 34.94 -19.69
CA TYR A 366 7.84 33.75 -20.52
C TYR A 366 7.54 34.16 -21.97
N ASN A 367 8.23 33.56 -22.93
CA ASN A 367 8.18 33.93 -24.35
C ASN A 367 8.35 35.45 -24.57
N ASP A 368 9.37 36.03 -23.93
CA ASP A 368 9.75 37.46 -23.99
C ASP A 368 8.65 38.42 -23.47
N LYS A 369 7.69 37.94 -22.72
CA LYS A 369 6.59 38.73 -22.14
C LYS A 369 6.53 38.63 -20.64
N PRO A 370 6.21 39.73 -19.93
CA PRO A 370 5.96 39.66 -18.50
C PRO A 370 4.67 38.89 -18.23
N VAL A 371 4.70 38.08 -17.16
CA VAL A 371 3.55 37.29 -16.69
C VAL A 371 3.01 37.91 -15.43
N ASN A 372 1.75 38.35 -15.46
CA ASN A 372 1.06 38.98 -14.34
C ASN A 372 -0.24 38.27 -13.95
N LYS A 373 -0.89 37.57 -14.89
CA LYS A 373 -2.16 36.88 -14.69
C LYS A 373 -1.99 35.39 -14.96
N ILE A 374 -2.28 34.57 -13.96
CA ILE A 374 -2.08 33.12 -14.01
C ILE A 374 -3.39 32.41 -13.69
N ALA A 375 -3.81 31.47 -14.53
CA ALA A 375 -4.98 30.64 -14.29
C ALA A 375 -4.55 29.21 -14.01
N PHE A 376 -4.86 28.69 -12.82
CA PHE A 376 -4.61 27.31 -12.42
C PHE A 376 -5.85 26.45 -12.68
N ILE A 377 -5.76 25.43 -13.51
CA ILE A 377 -6.84 24.45 -13.77
C ILE A 377 -6.55 23.18 -12.99
N TYR A 378 -7.43 22.84 -12.06
CA TYR A 378 -7.22 21.74 -11.12
C TYR A 378 -7.72 20.39 -11.63
N CYS A 379 -7.18 19.33 -11.03
CA CYS A 379 -7.57 17.93 -11.25
C CYS A 379 -7.33 17.43 -12.67
N VAL A 380 -6.26 17.90 -13.33
CA VAL A 380 -5.87 17.43 -14.65
C VAL A 380 -5.20 16.05 -14.51
N GLY A 381 -5.75 15.03 -15.18
CA GLY A 381 -5.26 13.65 -15.10
C GLY A 381 -5.44 12.98 -13.74
N ASN A 382 -6.46 13.40 -12.97
CA ASN A 382 -6.86 12.68 -11.74
C ASN A 382 -8.34 12.96 -11.40
N ARG A 383 -8.94 12.09 -10.54
CA ARG A 383 -10.37 12.12 -10.22
C ARG A 383 -11.25 11.97 -11.46
N GLU A 384 -10.81 11.22 -12.44
CA GLU A 384 -11.54 10.94 -13.66
C GLU A 384 -12.73 10.01 -13.39
N LYS A 385 -13.90 10.28 -13.97
CA LYS A 385 -15.06 9.36 -13.91
C LYS A 385 -14.87 8.16 -14.82
N LYS A 386 -14.25 8.40 -15.97
CA LYS A 386 -13.89 7.38 -16.95
C LYS A 386 -12.38 7.50 -17.18
N GLY A 387 -11.65 6.39 -17.08
CA GLY A 387 -10.19 6.40 -17.20
C GLY A 387 -9.53 5.62 -16.08
N GLU A 388 -8.20 5.68 -16.03
CA GLU A 388 -7.37 4.95 -15.07
C GLU A 388 -7.20 5.75 -13.76
N ASN A 389 -7.14 7.08 -13.83
CA ASN A 389 -6.79 7.94 -12.71
C ASN A 389 -8.04 8.42 -11.92
N LYS A 390 -8.82 7.47 -11.41
CA LYS A 390 -10.08 7.76 -10.66
C LYS A 390 -9.83 8.33 -9.27
N TYR A 391 -8.63 8.18 -8.74
CA TYR A 391 -8.21 8.64 -7.41
C TYR A 391 -7.85 10.13 -7.38
N CYS A 392 -7.72 10.68 -6.16
CA CYS A 392 -7.21 12.02 -5.91
C CYS A 392 -5.72 11.96 -5.55
N SER A 393 -4.91 12.81 -6.17
CA SER A 393 -3.47 12.91 -5.87
C SER A 393 -3.16 13.59 -4.53
N ARG A 394 -4.17 14.07 -3.80
CA ARG A 394 -4.13 14.60 -2.42
C ARG A 394 -3.26 15.85 -2.21
N GLN A 395 -2.17 16.02 -2.98
CA GLN A 395 -1.18 17.08 -2.77
C GLN A 395 -1.28 18.24 -3.77
N CYS A 396 -1.90 18.02 -4.92
CA CYS A 396 -1.90 19.01 -6.01
C CYS A 396 -2.60 20.31 -5.64
N CYS A 397 -3.69 20.28 -4.86
CA CYS A 397 -4.35 21.50 -4.38
C CYS A 397 -3.41 22.36 -3.53
N SER A 398 -2.79 21.75 -2.53
CA SER A 398 -1.85 22.45 -1.64
C SER A 398 -0.61 22.94 -2.39
N ALA A 399 -0.09 22.15 -3.34
CA ALA A 399 1.06 22.55 -4.15
C ALA A 399 0.75 23.78 -5.02
N ALA A 400 -0.40 23.80 -5.71
CA ALA A 400 -0.78 24.93 -6.56
C ALA A 400 -1.06 26.20 -5.75
N ILE A 401 -1.75 26.08 -4.60
CA ILE A 401 -2.00 27.21 -3.71
C ILE A 401 -0.69 27.75 -3.12
N TYR A 402 0.21 26.86 -2.72
CA TYR A 402 1.53 27.25 -2.21
C TYR A 402 2.35 27.97 -3.30
N SER A 403 2.36 27.47 -4.55
CA SER A 403 3.01 28.14 -5.67
C SER A 403 2.43 29.54 -5.91
N SER A 404 1.10 29.73 -5.80
CA SER A 404 0.46 31.04 -5.91
C SER A 404 0.91 32.01 -4.81
N LEU A 405 1.00 31.52 -3.57
CA LEU A 405 1.50 32.32 -2.43
C LEU A 405 2.95 32.74 -2.61
N GLU A 406 3.82 31.83 -3.04
CA GLU A 406 5.24 32.13 -3.33
C GLU A 406 5.38 33.16 -4.44
N LEU A 407 4.57 33.06 -5.50
CA LEU A 407 4.58 34.03 -6.60
C LEU A 407 4.32 35.44 -6.11
N LYS A 408 3.34 35.62 -5.23
CA LYS A 408 2.98 36.93 -4.67
C LYS A 408 4.05 37.47 -3.70
N GLU A 409 4.76 36.58 -3.01
CA GLU A 409 5.89 36.96 -2.17
C GLU A 409 7.11 37.40 -3.04
N LYS A 410 7.32 36.75 -4.18
CA LYS A 410 8.47 36.99 -5.05
C LYS A 410 8.27 38.11 -6.07
N TYR A 411 7.05 38.25 -6.61
CA TYR A 411 6.75 39.20 -7.66
C TYR A 411 5.55 40.09 -7.30
N GLN A 412 5.66 41.40 -7.51
CA GLN A 412 4.58 42.33 -7.26
C GLN A 412 3.52 42.28 -8.38
N GLY A 413 2.26 42.43 -8.01
CA GLY A 413 1.14 42.63 -8.96
C GLY A 413 0.60 41.32 -9.60
N ILE A 414 1.05 40.17 -9.19
CA ILE A 414 0.54 38.87 -9.68
C ILE A 414 -0.93 38.69 -9.26
N LYS A 415 -1.75 38.30 -10.24
CA LYS A 415 -3.14 37.86 -10.05
C LYS A 415 -3.28 36.37 -10.36
N ALA A 416 -3.78 35.60 -9.43
CA ALA A 416 -3.99 34.16 -9.58
C ALA A 416 -5.49 33.83 -9.57
N TYR A 417 -5.89 32.98 -10.50
CA TYR A 417 -7.24 32.44 -10.64
C TYR A 417 -7.15 30.92 -10.49
N HIS A 418 -7.93 30.35 -9.57
CA HIS A 418 -7.95 28.92 -9.28
C HIS A 418 -9.27 28.32 -9.75
N LEU A 419 -9.24 27.60 -10.86
CA LEU A 419 -10.40 26.92 -11.44
C LEU A 419 -10.45 25.49 -10.92
N TYR A 420 -11.38 25.19 -10.05
CA TYR A 420 -11.37 23.95 -9.26
C TYR A 420 -12.72 23.23 -9.26
N ARG A 421 -12.70 21.91 -9.01
CA ARG A 421 -13.89 21.09 -8.73
C ARG A 421 -14.19 21.04 -7.23
N ASP A 422 -13.20 20.68 -6.41
CA ASP A 422 -13.18 20.78 -4.94
C ASP A 422 -11.76 21.09 -4.48
N ILE A 423 -11.59 22.00 -3.53
CA ILE A 423 -10.33 22.21 -2.85
C ILE A 423 -10.17 21.16 -1.76
N ARG A 424 -9.03 20.46 -1.77
CA ARG A 424 -8.71 19.40 -0.81
C ARG A 424 -7.38 19.68 -0.11
N THR A 425 -7.36 20.78 0.63
CA THR A 425 -6.33 21.12 1.59
C THR A 425 -6.77 20.59 2.96
N TYR A 426 -6.29 19.42 3.35
CA TYR A 426 -6.73 18.77 4.59
C TYR A 426 -5.77 19.02 5.76
N GLY A 427 -6.29 18.96 6.99
CA GLY A 427 -5.53 19.17 8.21
C GLY A 427 -4.90 20.55 8.27
N LYS A 428 -3.63 20.65 8.64
CA LYS A 428 -2.90 21.93 8.74
C LYS A 428 -2.72 22.67 7.40
N GLN A 429 -2.99 22.00 6.28
CA GLN A 429 -2.87 22.62 4.95
C GLN A 429 -4.04 23.57 4.65
N GLU A 430 -5.15 23.51 5.41
CA GLU A 430 -6.29 24.43 5.30
C GLU A 430 -5.88 25.90 5.44
N ILE A 431 -4.87 26.16 6.28
CA ILE A 431 -4.30 27.50 6.49
C ILE A 431 -3.81 28.15 5.18
N LEU A 432 -3.32 27.34 4.23
CA LEU A 432 -2.88 27.87 2.93
C LEU A 432 -4.01 28.42 2.11
N PHE A 433 -5.14 27.71 2.05
CA PHE A 433 -6.32 28.15 1.33
C PHE A 433 -6.87 29.46 1.91
N GLU A 434 -6.93 29.53 3.24
CA GLU A 434 -7.32 30.76 3.93
C GLU A 434 -6.37 31.92 3.61
N LYS A 435 -5.04 31.72 3.73
CA LYS A 435 -4.02 32.75 3.44
C LYS A 435 -4.11 33.22 1.99
N SER A 436 -4.24 32.30 1.04
CA SER A 436 -4.35 32.62 -0.39
C SER A 436 -5.62 33.42 -0.71
N SER A 437 -6.76 33.02 -0.16
CA SER A 437 -8.02 33.76 -0.30
C SER A 437 -7.93 35.17 0.27
N ARG A 438 -7.33 35.34 1.47
CA ARG A 438 -7.10 36.65 2.08
C ARG A 438 -6.16 37.55 1.27
N GLN A 439 -5.21 36.96 0.55
CA GLN A 439 -4.30 37.68 -0.35
C GLN A 439 -4.91 37.97 -1.73
N GLY A 440 -6.21 37.70 -1.91
CA GLY A 440 -6.97 38.08 -3.10
C GLY A 440 -6.79 37.09 -4.29
N ASP A 441 -6.46 35.83 -4.05
CA ASP A 441 -6.61 34.79 -5.07
C ASP A 441 -8.09 34.55 -5.34
N ILE A 442 -8.44 34.38 -6.61
CA ILE A 442 -9.82 34.21 -7.06
C ILE A 442 -10.08 32.73 -7.32
N TYR A 443 -11.10 32.20 -6.65
CA TYR A 443 -11.49 30.80 -6.72
C TYR A 443 -12.80 30.64 -7.50
N ILE A 444 -12.77 29.91 -8.64
CA ILE A 444 -13.91 29.67 -9.53
C ILE A 444 -14.19 28.18 -9.56
N ARG A 445 -15.39 27.78 -9.11
CA ARG A 445 -15.78 26.37 -9.05
C ARG A 445 -16.48 25.93 -10.34
N PHE A 446 -15.94 24.92 -11.01
CA PHE A 446 -16.55 24.35 -12.22
C PHE A 446 -17.02 22.90 -12.04
N ASP A 447 -17.94 22.45 -12.90
CA ASP A 447 -18.38 21.06 -12.98
C ASP A 447 -17.50 20.28 -13.96
N GLU A 448 -17.15 19.04 -13.63
CA GLU A 448 -16.38 18.14 -14.50
C GLU A 448 -17.04 17.90 -15.88
N LYS A 449 -18.37 17.98 -15.93
CA LYS A 449 -19.13 17.84 -17.19
C LYS A 449 -19.02 19.05 -18.11
N GLU A 450 -18.67 20.19 -17.57
CA GLU A 450 -18.52 21.48 -18.26
C GLU A 450 -17.14 22.06 -17.91
N PRO A 451 -16.03 21.42 -18.35
CA PRO A 451 -14.67 21.85 -18.02
C PRO A 451 -14.35 23.21 -18.62
N PRO A 452 -13.38 23.96 -18.08
CA PRO A 452 -12.88 25.19 -18.65
C PRO A 452 -12.38 24.98 -20.10
N VAL A 453 -12.57 25.97 -20.94
CA VAL A 453 -12.06 26.01 -22.31
C VAL A 453 -10.97 27.06 -22.41
N VAL A 454 -9.80 26.71 -22.93
CA VAL A 454 -8.66 27.60 -23.11
C VAL A 454 -8.53 27.93 -24.59
N GLU A 455 -8.59 29.20 -24.90
CA GLU A 455 -8.45 29.74 -26.25
C GLU A 455 -7.33 30.77 -26.32
N GLN A 456 -6.61 30.81 -27.42
CA GLN A 456 -5.65 31.88 -27.66
C GLN A 456 -6.34 33.05 -28.38
N VAL A 457 -6.31 34.23 -27.77
CA VAL A 457 -6.87 35.46 -28.35
C VAL A 457 -5.76 36.49 -28.50
N GLY A 458 -5.27 36.64 -29.73
CA GLY A 458 -4.10 37.45 -30.01
C GLY A 458 -2.85 36.93 -29.27
N THR A 459 -2.34 37.74 -28.35
CA THR A 459 -1.15 37.41 -27.55
C THR A 459 -1.45 36.94 -26.14
N SER A 460 -2.72 36.93 -25.73
CA SER A 460 -3.20 36.51 -24.39
C SER A 460 -4.00 35.22 -24.50
N LEU A 461 -4.22 34.58 -23.37
CA LEU A 461 -5.12 33.43 -23.24
C LEU A 461 -6.46 33.89 -22.67
N MET A 462 -7.55 33.33 -23.18
CA MET A 462 -8.89 33.47 -22.65
C MET A 462 -9.33 32.12 -22.12
N VAL A 463 -9.62 32.06 -20.82
CA VAL A 463 -10.18 30.88 -20.18
C VAL A 463 -11.66 31.10 -19.92
N LYS A 464 -12.51 30.37 -20.64
CA LYS A 464 -13.96 30.39 -20.47
C LYS A 464 -14.36 29.31 -19.48
N VAL A 465 -15.10 29.67 -18.45
CA VAL A 465 -15.52 28.74 -17.40
C VAL A 465 -16.91 29.09 -16.89
N LYS A 466 -17.75 28.07 -16.69
CA LYS A 466 -19.05 28.24 -16.04
C LYS A 466 -18.87 28.10 -14.54
N ASP A 467 -19.08 29.18 -13.80
CA ASP A 467 -18.95 29.14 -12.34
C ASP A 467 -20.18 28.51 -11.70
N TYR A 468 -19.96 27.40 -10.99
CA TYR A 468 -21.04 26.65 -10.35
C TYR A 468 -21.71 27.41 -9.21
N LEU A 469 -20.98 28.33 -8.53
CA LEU A 469 -21.47 29.09 -7.40
C LEU A 469 -22.34 30.31 -7.84
N THR A 470 -22.21 30.76 -9.08
CA THR A 470 -22.99 31.89 -9.64
C THR A 470 -24.09 31.42 -10.61
N TYR A 471 -24.71 30.27 -10.32
CA TYR A 471 -25.75 29.68 -11.16
C TYR A 471 -25.30 29.41 -12.61
N LYS A 472 -24.06 28.95 -12.78
CA LYS A 472 -23.45 28.59 -14.08
C LYS A 472 -23.29 29.77 -15.04
N LYS A 473 -23.14 31.00 -14.53
CA LYS A 473 -22.73 32.12 -15.38
C LYS A 473 -21.37 31.80 -15.99
N GLU A 474 -21.25 32.06 -17.28
CA GLU A 474 -19.98 31.95 -17.97
C GLU A 474 -19.10 33.16 -17.63
N LEU A 475 -17.90 32.91 -17.20
CA LEU A 475 -16.87 33.89 -16.89
C LEU A 475 -15.73 33.74 -17.91
N GLU A 476 -15.20 34.86 -18.36
CA GLU A 476 -14.03 34.95 -19.19
C GLU A 476 -12.83 35.44 -18.35
N VAL A 477 -11.85 34.61 -18.18
CA VAL A 477 -10.62 34.92 -17.43
C VAL A 477 -9.48 35.09 -18.39
N GLN A 478 -9.00 36.33 -18.50
CA GLN A 478 -7.78 36.63 -19.26
C GLN A 478 -6.55 36.20 -18.45
N ALA A 479 -5.70 35.40 -19.04
CA ALA A 479 -4.45 34.91 -18.43
C ALA A 479 -3.25 35.08 -19.38
N ASP A 480 -2.07 35.28 -18.80
CA ASP A 480 -0.80 35.27 -19.54
C ASP A 480 -0.25 33.83 -19.62
N ILE A 481 -0.48 33.03 -18.57
CA ILE A 481 -0.15 31.61 -18.52
C ILE A 481 -1.35 30.84 -17.91
N VAL A 482 -1.61 29.68 -18.47
CA VAL A 482 -2.50 28.65 -17.87
C VAL A 482 -1.63 27.53 -17.29
N VAL A 483 -1.85 27.20 -16.01
CA VAL A 483 -1.12 26.16 -15.30
C VAL A 483 -2.04 24.98 -15.05
N LEU A 484 -1.73 23.84 -15.63
CA LEU A 484 -2.44 22.60 -15.43
C LEU A 484 -1.95 21.90 -14.16
N VAL A 485 -2.81 21.84 -13.15
CA VAL A 485 -2.51 21.21 -11.86
C VAL A 485 -2.65 19.69 -12.00
N THR A 486 -1.60 19.07 -12.47
CA THR A 486 -1.56 17.67 -12.86
C THR A 486 -1.52 16.72 -11.64
N GLY A 487 -2.08 15.53 -11.82
CA GLY A 487 -2.07 14.47 -10.83
C GLY A 487 -0.72 13.74 -10.74
N MET A 488 -0.57 12.95 -9.67
CA MET A 488 0.50 11.95 -9.52
C MET A 488 0.01 10.65 -10.17
N VAL A 489 0.83 10.07 -11.03
CA VAL A 489 0.58 8.78 -11.68
C VAL A 489 1.72 7.82 -11.37
N ALA A 490 1.46 6.52 -11.51
CA ALA A 490 2.52 5.52 -11.38
C ALA A 490 3.62 5.77 -12.42
N ARG A 491 4.86 5.39 -12.08
CA ARG A 491 5.96 5.53 -13.03
C ARG A 491 5.75 4.64 -14.25
N GLU A 492 6.25 5.09 -15.39
CA GLU A 492 6.18 4.35 -16.65
C GLU A 492 6.84 2.96 -16.55
N ASP A 493 7.94 2.85 -15.78
CA ASP A 493 8.68 1.60 -15.56
C ASP A 493 8.11 0.71 -14.44
N SER A 494 6.98 1.08 -13.80
CA SER A 494 6.36 0.28 -12.72
C SER A 494 5.99 -1.13 -13.18
N GLN A 495 5.53 -1.30 -14.42
CA GLN A 495 5.22 -2.62 -14.97
C GLN A 495 6.45 -3.53 -15.02
N GLN A 496 7.57 -3.03 -15.53
CA GLN A 496 8.82 -3.80 -15.61
C GLN A 496 9.32 -4.20 -14.21
N ILE A 497 9.26 -3.29 -13.24
CA ILE A 497 9.67 -3.58 -11.84
C ILE A 497 8.72 -4.59 -11.20
N SER A 498 7.41 -4.47 -11.46
CA SER A 498 6.39 -5.43 -11.04
C SER A 498 6.73 -6.85 -11.53
N GLU A 499 7.02 -7.00 -12.82
CA GLU A 499 7.38 -8.29 -13.42
C GLU A 499 8.70 -8.83 -12.86
N THR A 500 9.71 -7.97 -12.68
CA THR A 500 11.04 -8.34 -12.17
C THR A 500 10.97 -8.88 -10.74
N PHE A 501 10.23 -8.21 -9.85
CA PHE A 501 10.13 -8.58 -8.43
C PHE A 501 8.81 -9.25 -8.07
N LYS A 502 7.94 -9.52 -9.03
CA LYS A 502 6.62 -10.15 -8.87
C LYS A 502 5.72 -9.42 -7.87
N ILE A 503 5.78 -8.09 -7.91
CA ILE A 503 4.97 -7.22 -7.05
C ILE A 503 3.64 -6.91 -7.74
N PRO A 504 2.48 -7.19 -7.12
CA PRO A 504 1.19 -6.83 -7.71
C PRO A 504 1.05 -5.33 -7.90
N ILE A 505 0.43 -4.94 -9.00
CA ILE A 505 0.02 -3.54 -9.27
C ILE A 505 -1.50 -3.43 -9.31
N GLY A 506 -2.01 -2.28 -8.86
CA GLY A 506 -3.43 -1.96 -8.92
C GLY A 506 -3.90 -1.55 -10.32
N SER A 507 -5.20 -1.35 -10.46
CA SER A 507 -5.78 -0.76 -11.68
C SER A 507 -5.28 0.66 -11.96
N ASP A 508 -4.71 1.32 -10.96
CA ASP A 508 -4.06 2.62 -11.00
C ASP A 508 -2.56 2.55 -11.32
N LYS A 509 -2.05 1.34 -11.56
CA LYS A 509 -0.65 0.99 -11.87
C LYS A 509 0.37 1.25 -10.77
N PHE A 510 -0.05 1.64 -9.56
CA PHE A 510 0.80 1.68 -8.39
C PHE A 510 1.01 0.28 -7.78
N PHE A 511 2.13 0.09 -7.08
CA PHE A 511 2.40 -1.17 -6.39
C PHE A 511 1.45 -1.37 -5.20
N ASN A 512 0.93 -2.59 -5.08
CA ASN A 512 0.02 -2.96 -4.01
C ASN A 512 0.74 -3.67 -2.86
N GLU A 513 0.42 -3.22 -1.65
CA GLU A 513 0.72 -3.95 -0.42
C GLU A 513 -0.26 -5.10 -0.19
N ILE A 514 0.12 -6.04 0.71
CA ILE A 514 -0.75 -7.18 1.08
C ILE A 514 -2.05 -6.68 1.72
N HIS A 515 -1.96 -5.68 2.61
CA HIS A 515 -3.11 -5.15 3.33
C HIS A 515 -2.85 -3.71 3.82
N PRO A 516 -3.67 -2.72 3.42
CA PRO A 516 -3.39 -1.30 3.67
C PRO A 516 -3.33 -0.91 5.16
N LYS A 517 -4.01 -1.66 6.05
CA LYS A 517 -4.04 -1.37 7.49
C LYS A 517 -3.03 -2.20 8.30
N LEU A 518 -2.85 -3.46 7.96
CA LEU A 518 -2.10 -4.41 8.79
C LEU A 518 -0.70 -4.71 8.25
N LYS A 519 -0.52 -4.63 6.94
CA LYS A 519 0.74 -4.90 6.24
C LYS A 519 1.00 -3.84 5.16
N PRO A 520 1.13 -2.55 5.56
CA PRO A 520 1.07 -1.43 4.62
C PRO A 520 2.33 -1.25 3.76
N VAL A 521 3.37 -2.02 3.99
CA VAL A 521 4.65 -1.94 3.26
C VAL A 521 5.16 -3.30 2.77
N GLU A 522 4.49 -4.39 3.19
CA GLU A 522 4.84 -5.75 2.76
C GLU A 522 4.15 -6.09 1.44
N THR A 523 4.87 -6.80 0.56
CA THR A 523 4.31 -7.39 -0.67
C THR A 523 4.03 -8.88 -0.48
N VAL A 524 3.35 -9.49 -1.44
CA VAL A 524 3.10 -10.95 -1.45
C VAL A 524 4.40 -11.75 -1.53
N ILE A 525 5.48 -11.15 -2.02
CA ILE A 525 6.80 -11.77 -2.05
C ILE A 525 7.54 -11.46 -0.74
N LYS A 526 7.76 -12.48 0.07
CA LYS A 526 8.50 -12.33 1.34
C LYS A 526 9.89 -11.75 1.08
N GLY A 527 10.27 -10.72 1.83
CA GLY A 527 11.54 -10.02 1.69
C GLY A 527 11.56 -8.89 0.67
N VAL A 528 10.48 -8.68 -0.08
CA VAL A 528 10.29 -7.53 -0.96
C VAL A 528 9.30 -6.57 -0.33
N TYR A 529 9.72 -5.33 -0.16
CA TYR A 529 8.96 -4.25 0.48
C TYR A 529 8.78 -3.07 -0.47
N ILE A 530 7.74 -2.30 -0.24
CA ILE A 530 7.44 -1.08 -0.99
C ILE A 530 7.30 0.10 -0.04
N GLY A 531 7.73 1.28 -0.45
CA GLY A 531 7.66 2.47 0.38
C GLY A 531 7.63 3.76 -0.44
N GLY A 532 7.10 4.83 0.15
CA GLY A 532 6.98 6.10 -0.54
C GLY A 532 5.84 6.16 -1.56
N ALA A 533 5.95 7.08 -2.51
CA ALA A 533 4.88 7.38 -3.46
C ALA A 533 4.73 6.33 -4.60
N CYS A 534 5.55 5.30 -4.65
CA CYS A 534 5.34 4.17 -5.58
C CYS A 534 4.12 3.29 -5.23
N GLN A 535 3.58 3.42 -4.01
CA GLN A 535 2.33 2.79 -3.57
C GLN A 535 1.07 3.60 -3.88
N GLY A 536 1.23 4.86 -4.27
CA GLY A 536 0.14 5.81 -4.51
C GLY A 536 0.49 7.23 -4.05
N PRO A 537 -0.39 8.20 -4.30
CA PRO A 537 -0.15 9.59 -3.94
C PRO A 537 0.12 9.80 -2.44
N LYS A 538 1.30 10.31 -2.13
CA LYS A 538 1.76 10.64 -0.76
C LYS A 538 2.53 11.96 -0.78
N ASN A 539 2.46 12.72 0.32
CA ASN A 539 3.39 13.84 0.54
C ASN A 539 4.77 13.33 0.99
N ILE A 540 5.72 14.25 1.16
CA ILE A 540 7.09 13.91 1.54
C ILE A 540 7.15 13.20 2.90
N SER A 541 6.44 13.73 3.91
CA SER A 541 6.40 13.13 5.26
C SER A 541 5.78 11.73 5.23
N GLU A 542 4.65 11.55 4.55
CA GLU A 542 4.01 10.24 4.38
C GLU A 542 4.90 9.26 3.63
N SER A 543 5.62 9.75 2.60
CA SER A 543 6.55 8.93 1.81
C SER A 543 7.73 8.45 2.65
N VAL A 544 8.31 9.32 3.47
CA VAL A 544 9.39 8.98 4.38
C VAL A 544 8.90 8.02 5.47
N GLN A 545 7.76 8.29 6.10
CA GLN A 545 7.17 7.41 7.12
C GLN A 545 6.89 6.01 6.60
N SER A 546 6.34 5.90 5.39
CA SER A 546 6.12 4.61 4.72
C SER A 546 7.44 3.84 4.55
N SER A 547 8.48 4.51 4.07
CA SER A 547 9.79 3.89 3.87
C SER A 547 10.45 3.48 5.20
N LEU A 548 10.32 4.28 6.25
CA LEU A 548 10.83 3.93 7.60
C LEU A 548 10.06 2.75 8.21
N SER A 549 8.78 2.63 7.92
CA SER A 549 8.01 1.43 8.30
C SER A 549 8.57 0.18 7.63
N ALA A 550 8.95 0.27 6.35
CA ALA A 550 9.62 -0.83 5.63
C ALA A 550 11.00 -1.14 6.24
N VAL A 551 11.80 -0.11 6.58
CA VAL A 551 13.11 -0.27 7.26
C VAL A 551 12.97 -1.06 8.56
N ALA A 552 11.97 -0.74 9.40
CA ALA A 552 11.72 -1.46 10.64
C ALA A 552 11.40 -2.95 10.39
N LYS A 553 10.60 -3.26 9.38
CA LYS A 553 10.25 -4.63 8.98
C LYS A 553 11.46 -5.40 8.42
N ILE A 554 12.22 -4.78 7.54
CA ILE A 554 13.44 -5.35 6.95
C ILE A 554 14.45 -5.65 8.05
N ASN A 555 14.69 -4.71 8.97
CA ASN A 555 15.63 -4.93 10.05
C ASN A 555 15.18 -6.04 10.99
N ALA A 556 13.89 -6.10 11.34
CA ALA A 556 13.35 -7.22 12.13
C ALA A 556 13.56 -8.58 11.46
N LEU A 557 13.48 -8.61 10.12
CA LEU A 557 13.70 -9.81 9.31
C LEU A 557 15.16 -10.23 9.28
N LEU A 558 16.10 -9.31 9.07
CA LEU A 558 17.49 -9.61 8.80
C LEU A 558 18.38 -9.65 10.06
N LYS A 559 17.90 -9.13 11.20
CA LYS A 559 18.69 -8.91 12.42
C LYS A 559 19.36 -10.19 12.94
N SER A 560 18.65 -11.33 12.95
CA SER A 560 19.15 -12.60 13.48
C SER A 560 20.20 -13.27 12.57
N GLY A 561 20.22 -12.93 11.27
CA GLY A 561 21.01 -13.66 10.26
C GLY A 561 20.38 -14.97 9.81
N THR A 562 19.26 -15.37 10.43
CA THR A 562 18.40 -16.51 10.04
C THR A 562 16.94 -16.07 10.07
N VAL A 563 16.12 -16.68 9.24
CA VAL A 563 14.66 -16.46 9.21
C VAL A 563 13.97 -17.81 9.20
N SER A 564 13.00 -17.94 10.09
CA SER A 564 12.10 -19.07 10.12
C SER A 564 11.00 -18.86 9.08
N ILE A 565 10.86 -19.77 8.14
CA ILE A 565 9.80 -19.75 7.12
C ILE A 565 8.77 -20.82 7.40
N ASP A 566 7.56 -20.58 6.93
CA ASP A 566 6.44 -21.51 7.06
C ASP A 566 6.77 -22.81 6.35
N PRO A 567 6.65 -23.97 7.01
CA PRO A 567 6.97 -25.27 6.44
C PRO A 567 5.91 -25.79 5.46
N VAL A 568 4.85 -25.03 5.21
CA VAL A 568 3.80 -25.38 4.23
C VAL A 568 4.34 -25.20 2.81
N ILE A 569 5.00 -26.21 2.30
CA ILE A 569 5.66 -26.23 0.98
C ILE A 569 5.33 -27.54 0.25
N ALA A 570 5.66 -27.60 -1.04
CA ALA A 570 5.55 -28.83 -1.82
C ALA A 570 6.58 -29.87 -1.34
N ASN A 571 6.12 -31.09 -1.11
CA ASN A 571 6.95 -32.26 -0.86
C ASN A 571 6.88 -33.21 -2.09
N ILE A 572 8.03 -33.73 -2.49
CA ILE A 572 8.12 -34.62 -3.64
C ILE A 572 8.54 -36.01 -3.17
N ASN A 573 7.74 -37.00 -3.50
CA ASN A 573 8.09 -38.40 -3.29
C ASN A 573 9.11 -38.81 -4.35
N ASN A 574 10.35 -39.01 -3.93
CA ASN A 574 11.46 -39.32 -4.80
C ASN A 574 11.33 -40.67 -5.48
N ASP A 575 10.62 -41.65 -4.86
CA ASP A 575 10.41 -42.97 -5.40
C ASP A 575 9.46 -42.97 -6.59
N LEU A 576 8.46 -42.12 -6.55
CA LEU A 576 7.45 -41.96 -7.61
C LEU A 576 7.90 -40.95 -8.69
N CYS A 577 8.78 -40.02 -8.39
CA CYS A 577 9.17 -38.95 -9.33
C CYS A 577 10.04 -39.49 -10.46
N THR A 578 9.69 -39.15 -11.72
CA THR A 578 10.39 -39.54 -12.95
C THR A 578 11.00 -38.36 -13.70
N TRP A 579 11.06 -37.20 -13.11
CA TRP A 579 11.47 -35.92 -13.73
C TRP A 579 10.86 -35.67 -15.11
N CYS A 580 9.58 -35.57 -15.19
CA CYS A 580 8.92 -35.17 -16.44
C CYS A 580 8.95 -33.66 -16.73
N GLY A 581 9.48 -32.83 -15.79
CA GLY A 581 9.62 -31.35 -15.91
C GLY A 581 8.36 -30.52 -15.73
N LYS A 582 7.14 -31.09 -15.83
CA LYS A 582 5.87 -30.37 -15.82
C LYS A 582 5.67 -29.48 -14.59
N CYS A 583 6.07 -29.95 -13.40
CA CYS A 583 5.96 -29.18 -12.16
C CYS A 583 6.87 -27.95 -12.14
N ALA A 584 8.04 -28.02 -12.79
CA ALA A 584 8.95 -26.90 -12.94
C ALA A 584 8.42 -25.85 -13.94
N GLU A 585 7.82 -26.31 -15.04
CA GLU A 585 7.23 -25.43 -16.08
C GLU A 585 6.08 -24.57 -15.54
N VAL A 586 5.21 -25.13 -14.69
CA VAL A 586 4.07 -24.37 -14.12
C VAL A 586 4.44 -23.55 -12.89
N CYS A 587 5.64 -23.70 -12.34
CA CYS A 587 6.05 -23.02 -11.14
C CYS A 587 6.41 -21.54 -11.42
N GLU A 588 5.48 -20.62 -11.19
CA GLU A 588 5.71 -19.18 -11.36
C GLU A 588 6.86 -18.64 -10.51
N TYR A 589 7.19 -19.32 -9.39
CA TYR A 589 8.27 -18.96 -8.48
C TYR A 589 9.62 -19.57 -8.86
N THR A 590 9.67 -20.47 -9.87
CA THR A 590 10.87 -21.22 -10.22
C THR A 590 11.50 -21.98 -9.04
N ALA A 591 10.63 -22.50 -8.15
CA ALA A 591 11.06 -23.16 -6.93
C ALA A 591 11.46 -24.64 -7.15
N ILE A 592 11.19 -25.22 -8.31
CA ILE A 592 11.41 -26.64 -8.61
C ILE A 592 12.51 -26.75 -9.67
N ARG A 593 13.47 -27.61 -9.42
CA ARG A 593 14.58 -27.89 -10.32
C ARG A 593 14.87 -29.39 -10.41
N GLU A 594 15.54 -29.79 -11.46
CA GLU A 594 16.10 -31.14 -11.61
C GLU A 594 17.31 -31.36 -10.70
N ILE A 595 17.38 -32.51 -10.11
CA ILE A 595 18.58 -32.99 -9.42
C ILE A 595 18.81 -34.47 -9.76
N GLU A 596 20.07 -34.91 -9.71
CA GLU A 596 20.44 -36.28 -9.76
C GLU A 596 20.26 -36.94 -8.37
N ASN A 597 19.62 -38.10 -8.32
CA ASN A 597 19.46 -38.92 -7.12
C ASN A 597 19.81 -40.38 -7.46
N GLY A 598 21.09 -40.75 -7.31
CA GLY A 598 21.64 -41.98 -7.81
C GLY A 598 21.55 -42.04 -9.34
N ASP A 599 20.98 -43.12 -9.88
CA ASP A 599 20.80 -43.29 -11.34
C ASP A 599 19.53 -42.64 -11.91
N LYS A 600 18.76 -41.89 -11.08
CA LYS A 600 17.51 -41.26 -11.48
C LYS A 600 17.62 -39.74 -11.41
N HIS A 601 16.94 -39.09 -12.34
CA HIS A 601 16.65 -37.66 -12.27
C HIS A 601 15.31 -37.45 -11.56
N ILE A 602 15.27 -36.55 -10.60
CA ILE A 602 14.07 -36.22 -9.83
C ILE A 602 13.91 -34.71 -9.69
N ALA A 603 12.70 -34.27 -9.36
CA ALA A 603 12.43 -32.90 -9.00
C ALA A 603 12.84 -32.62 -7.55
N ALA A 604 13.45 -31.44 -7.31
CA ALA A 604 13.74 -30.94 -5.98
C ALA A 604 13.14 -29.59 -5.77
N VAL A 605 12.56 -29.39 -4.59
CA VAL A 605 11.94 -28.10 -4.20
C VAL A 605 12.95 -27.24 -3.44
N ASN A 606 13.16 -26.03 -3.92
CA ASN A 606 13.85 -25.03 -3.13
C ASN A 606 12.88 -24.51 -2.04
N LYS A 607 13.09 -24.94 -0.81
CA LYS A 607 12.25 -24.63 0.33
C LYS A 607 12.12 -23.12 0.62
N ALA A 608 13.18 -22.35 0.32
CA ALA A 608 13.18 -20.90 0.53
C ALA A 608 12.32 -20.12 -0.49
N ILE A 609 12.12 -20.70 -1.68
CA ILE A 609 11.36 -20.08 -2.78
C ILE A 609 9.91 -20.57 -2.81
N CYS A 610 9.68 -21.84 -2.44
CA CYS A 610 8.35 -22.42 -2.48
C CYS A 610 7.38 -21.70 -1.54
N THR A 611 6.24 -21.27 -2.09
CA THR A 611 5.19 -20.55 -1.34
C THR A 611 4.04 -21.48 -0.91
N GLY A 612 4.10 -22.77 -1.24
CA GLY A 612 3.04 -23.74 -0.95
C GLY A 612 1.75 -23.51 -1.75
N CYS A 613 1.81 -22.88 -2.93
CA CYS A 613 0.62 -22.50 -3.72
C CYS A 613 -0.14 -23.69 -4.31
N GLY A 614 0.46 -24.87 -4.37
CA GLY A 614 -0.16 -26.12 -4.77
C GLY A 614 -0.29 -26.39 -6.29
N ILE A 615 0.04 -25.42 -7.16
CA ILE A 615 -0.17 -25.55 -8.62
C ILE A 615 0.59 -26.76 -9.24
N CYS A 616 1.69 -27.18 -8.62
CA CYS A 616 2.50 -28.31 -9.08
C CYS A 616 1.90 -29.68 -8.75
N ALA A 617 1.01 -29.80 -7.75
CA ALA A 617 0.45 -31.09 -7.32
C ALA A 617 -0.48 -31.69 -8.39
N PRO A 618 -1.53 -31.00 -8.88
CA PRO A 618 -2.46 -31.59 -9.85
C PRO A 618 -1.89 -31.84 -11.24
N ILE A 619 -0.73 -31.23 -11.57
CA ILE A 619 -0.08 -31.45 -12.88
C ILE A 619 0.86 -32.65 -12.88
N CYS A 620 1.14 -33.22 -11.72
CA CYS A 620 2.04 -34.38 -11.60
C CYS A 620 1.36 -35.64 -12.12
N PRO A 621 1.85 -36.29 -13.22
CA PRO A 621 1.16 -37.43 -13.83
C PRO A 621 1.26 -38.72 -13.01
N VAL A 622 2.14 -38.74 -12.00
CA VAL A 622 2.38 -39.90 -11.12
C VAL A 622 2.04 -39.60 -9.66
N ASN A 623 1.32 -38.50 -9.37
CA ASN A 623 0.92 -38.05 -8.04
C ASN A 623 2.08 -38.07 -7.02
N ALA A 624 3.28 -37.65 -7.45
CA ALA A 624 4.47 -37.62 -6.61
C ALA A 624 4.59 -36.35 -5.77
N ILE A 625 3.65 -35.42 -5.86
CA ILE A 625 3.74 -34.11 -5.20
C ILE A 625 2.54 -33.88 -4.31
N GLU A 626 2.82 -33.65 -3.04
CA GLU A 626 1.84 -33.18 -2.04
C GLU A 626 2.26 -31.85 -1.47
N ILE A 627 1.31 -31.09 -0.95
CA ILE A 627 1.58 -29.87 -0.21
C ILE A 627 1.44 -30.17 1.28
N ALA A 628 2.51 -29.94 2.03
CA ALA A 628 2.49 -30.11 3.48
C ALA A 628 1.30 -29.35 4.09
N GLN A 629 0.58 -29.94 5.03
CA GLN A 629 -0.67 -29.42 5.61
C GLN A 629 -1.89 -29.41 4.64
N PHE A 630 -1.73 -29.88 3.42
CA PHE A 630 -2.79 -30.03 2.42
C PHE A 630 -2.54 -31.31 1.60
N THR A 631 -2.23 -32.40 2.31
CA THR A 631 -2.08 -33.74 1.71
C THR A 631 -3.43 -34.24 1.21
N ASP A 632 -3.41 -35.23 0.31
CA ASP A 632 -4.66 -35.83 -0.19
C ASP A 632 -5.51 -36.37 0.98
N LEU A 633 -4.90 -37.01 1.97
CA LEU A 633 -5.57 -37.51 3.17
C LEU A 633 -6.24 -36.38 3.97
N GLU A 634 -5.56 -35.26 4.18
CA GLU A 634 -6.12 -34.10 4.89
C GLU A 634 -7.29 -33.48 4.13
N ILE A 635 -7.19 -33.39 2.80
CA ILE A 635 -8.25 -32.83 1.94
C ILE A 635 -9.47 -33.76 1.91
N GLU A 636 -9.28 -35.07 1.73
CA GLU A 636 -10.33 -36.08 1.76
C GLU A 636 -11.06 -36.05 3.10
N SER A 637 -10.30 -36.04 4.21
CA SER A 637 -10.88 -35.93 5.56
C SER A 637 -11.68 -34.64 5.77
N MET A 638 -11.24 -33.50 5.18
CA MET A 638 -12.02 -32.28 5.18
C MET A 638 -13.34 -32.42 4.43
N ILE A 639 -13.33 -33.05 3.26
CA ILE A 639 -14.52 -33.27 2.44
C ILE A 639 -15.50 -34.17 3.21
N ASP A 640 -15.03 -35.28 3.79
CA ASP A 640 -15.84 -36.19 4.57
C ASP A 640 -16.47 -35.48 5.78
N GLY A 641 -15.70 -34.66 6.49
CA GLY A 641 -16.20 -33.86 7.60
C GLY A 641 -17.27 -32.84 7.18
N PHE A 642 -17.07 -32.17 6.04
CA PHE A 642 -18.03 -31.21 5.53
C PHE A 642 -19.31 -31.86 5.02
N MET A 643 -19.20 -33.01 4.36
CA MET A 643 -20.31 -33.73 3.75
C MET A 643 -21.06 -34.60 4.75
N SER A 644 -20.54 -34.84 5.96
CA SER A 644 -21.22 -35.61 7.01
C SER A 644 -22.53 -34.94 7.38
N LYS A 645 -23.58 -35.79 7.62
CA LYS A 645 -24.92 -35.31 7.99
C LYS A 645 -24.84 -34.55 9.33
N ILE A 646 -25.27 -33.30 9.34
CA ILE A 646 -25.33 -32.46 10.51
C ILE A 646 -26.80 -32.23 10.83
N GLU A 647 -27.24 -32.72 11.97
CA GLU A 647 -28.57 -32.48 12.53
C GLU A 647 -28.44 -31.43 13.63
N ILE A 648 -28.83 -30.20 13.34
CA ILE A 648 -29.03 -29.19 14.37
C ILE A 648 -30.45 -29.37 14.87
N PRO A 649 -30.67 -29.62 16.17
CA PRO A 649 -31.99 -29.76 16.76
C PRO A 649 -32.88 -28.58 16.35
N GLU A 650 -34.15 -28.86 16.05
CA GLU A 650 -35.13 -27.79 15.91
C GLU A 650 -35.30 -27.13 17.28
N GLN A 651 -34.52 -26.12 17.56
CA GLN A 651 -34.80 -25.25 18.67
C GLN A 651 -36.16 -24.62 18.43
N ALA A 652 -37.05 -24.70 19.45
CA ALA A 652 -38.20 -23.83 19.52
C ALA A 652 -37.71 -22.41 19.23
N ALA A 653 -38.11 -21.88 18.09
CA ALA A 653 -37.66 -20.60 17.62
C ALA A 653 -37.85 -19.57 18.73
N LEU A 654 -36.75 -19.07 19.29
CA LEU A 654 -36.75 -17.87 20.12
C LEU A 654 -36.94 -16.64 19.18
N THR A 655 -37.96 -16.74 18.36
CA THR A 655 -38.50 -15.68 17.54
C THR A 655 -39.81 -15.27 18.14
N GLU A 656 -39.79 -14.40 19.13
CA GLU A 656 -40.95 -13.57 19.36
C GLU A 656 -41.13 -12.70 18.13
N LYS A 657 -42.15 -13.02 17.33
CA LYS A 657 -42.60 -12.14 16.26
C LYS A 657 -43.41 -11.04 16.94
N ASN A 658 -43.13 -9.77 16.56
CA ASN A 658 -44.09 -8.70 16.88
C ASN A 658 -45.42 -8.97 16.16
N GLU A 659 -46.47 -8.21 16.52
CA GLU A 659 -47.79 -8.34 15.92
C GLU A 659 -47.78 -8.15 14.38
N ASP A 660 -46.73 -7.57 13.80
CA ASP A 660 -46.52 -7.36 12.37
C ASP A 660 -45.68 -8.46 11.68
N GLY A 661 -45.25 -9.51 12.39
CA GLY A 661 -44.54 -10.66 11.82
C GLY A 661 -43.03 -10.45 11.61
N GLU A 662 -42.44 -9.33 12.03
CA GLU A 662 -41.00 -9.11 12.00
C GLU A 662 -40.28 -9.83 13.16
N VAL A 663 -39.24 -10.55 12.82
CA VAL A 663 -38.39 -11.27 13.76
C VAL A 663 -37.56 -10.30 14.59
N LEU A 664 -37.92 -10.09 15.85
CA LEU A 664 -37.07 -9.42 16.81
C LEU A 664 -35.93 -10.37 17.20
N LYS A 665 -34.73 -10.14 16.64
CA LYS A 665 -33.52 -10.87 17.01
C LYS A 665 -33.03 -10.42 18.39
N MET A 666 -33.74 -10.88 19.45
CA MET A 666 -33.43 -10.57 20.85
C MET A 666 -32.65 -11.68 21.57
N LYS A 667 -31.93 -12.55 20.84
CA LYS A 667 -30.97 -13.47 21.47
C LYS A 667 -29.77 -12.65 21.94
N GLU A 668 -29.67 -12.41 23.22
CA GLU A 668 -28.50 -11.82 23.91
C GLU A 668 -28.40 -10.29 23.98
N PHE A 669 -29.50 -9.59 24.05
CA PHE A 669 -29.39 -8.25 24.62
C PHE A 669 -29.01 -8.38 26.12
N PRO A 670 -27.99 -7.58 26.58
CA PRO A 670 -27.71 -7.51 28.01
C PRO A 670 -29.02 -7.34 28.81
N GLN A 671 -29.13 -7.86 29.99
CA GLN A 671 -30.35 -7.72 30.83
C GLN A 671 -30.81 -6.24 30.90
N ILE A 672 -29.89 -5.31 30.78
CA ILE A 672 -30.16 -3.87 30.72
C ILE A 672 -31.03 -3.45 29.50
N TRP A 673 -30.92 -4.11 28.34
CA TRP A 673 -31.75 -3.82 27.17
C TRP A 673 -33.19 -4.29 27.39
N LYS A 674 -33.38 -5.46 27.99
CA LYS A 674 -34.70 -5.96 28.37
C LYS A 674 -35.38 -5.00 29.35
N ASN A 675 -34.61 -4.50 30.30
CA ASN A 675 -35.11 -3.54 31.28
C ASN A 675 -35.45 -2.19 30.62
N ILE A 676 -34.65 -1.72 29.67
CA ILE A 676 -34.93 -0.50 28.89
C ILE A 676 -36.21 -0.66 28.06
N VAL A 677 -36.34 -1.78 27.33
CA VAL A 677 -37.55 -2.11 26.56
C VAL A 677 -38.77 -2.12 27.45
N HIS A 678 -38.69 -2.79 28.59
CA HIS A 678 -39.79 -2.87 29.56
C HIS A 678 -40.15 -1.49 30.12
N SER A 679 -39.16 -0.65 30.41
CA SER A 679 -39.37 0.73 30.86
C SER A 679 -40.09 1.59 29.80
N ILE A 680 -39.78 1.41 28.51
CA ILE A 680 -40.34 2.17 27.40
C ILE A 680 -41.70 1.63 26.92
N ASN A 681 -42.08 0.43 27.33
CA ASN A 681 -43.27 -0.26 26.82
C ASN A 681 -44.56 0.58 26.90
N GLY A 682 -45.00 1.06 25.75
CA GLY A 682 -46.20 1.89 25.57
C GLY A 682 -46.01 3.41 25.72
N ASP A 683 -44.89 3.88 26.25
CA ASP A 683 -44.63 5.30 26.52
C ASP A 683 -43.37 5.83 25.83
N LYS A 684 -43.31 7.16 25.60
CA LYS A 684 -42.08 7.84 25.19
C LYS A 684 -41.30 8.27 26.43
N LYS A 685 -40.06 7.83 26.56
CA LYS A 685 -39.20 8.22 27.70
C LYS A 685 -37.88 8.84 27.25
N THR A 686 -37.39 9.77 28.04
CA THR A 686 -36.04 10.31 27.87
C THR A 686 -35.03 9.39 28.55
N VAL A 687 -33.74 9.49 28.16
CA VAL A 687 -32.65 8.76 28.80
C VAL A 687 -32.61 9.00 30.31
N LEU A 688 -32.92 10.22 30.75
CA LEU A 688 -32.94 10.57 32.16
C LEU A 688 -34.07 9.85 32.93
N GLN A 689 -35.27 9.78 32.34
CA GLN A 689 -36.41 9.03 32.92
C GLN A 689 -36.13 7.54 33.05
N ILE A 690 -35.52 6.94 31.99
CA ILE A 690 -35.15 5.53 32.01
C ILE A 690 -34.05 5.29 33.05
N SER A 691 -33.06 6.18 33.17
CA SER A 691 -31.98 6.12 34.16
C SER A 691 -32.56 6.13 35.61
N GLN A 692 -33.49 7.03 35.88
CA GLN A 692 -34.14 7.15 37.19
C GLN A 692 -34.98 5.93 37.53
N GLU A 693 -35.73 5.39 36.58
CA GLU A 693 -36.62 4.23 36.79
C GLU A 693 -35.80 2.94 36.99
N LEU A 694 -34.71 2.76 36.24
CA LEU A 694 -33.89 1.56 36.35
C LEU A 694 -32.80 1.67 37.41
N ALA A 695 -32.65 2.83 38.06
CA ALA A 695 -31.55 3.16 38.99
C ALA A 695 -30.14 2.84 38.43
N VAL A 696 -29.95 3.12 37.14
CA VAL A 696 -28.69 2.92 36.41
C VAL A 696 -28.16 4.27 35.95
N ASP A 697 -26.84 4.45 35.98
CA ASP A 697 -26.19 5.71 35.56
C ASP A 697 -26.66 6.15 34.17
N LYS A 698 -26.93 7.45 34.03
CA LYS A 698 -27.46 8.03 32.78
C LYS A 698 -26.56 7.83 31.59
N ASP A 699 -25.21 7.80 31.75
CA ASP A 699 -24.27 7.65 30.66
C ASP A 699 -24.24 6.20 30.15
N ILE A 700 -24.46 5.23 31.05
CA ILE A 700 -24.65 3.83 30.70
C ILE A 700 -25.98 3.65 29.94
N ILE A 701 -27.08 4.24 30.44
CA ILE A 701 -28.37 4.20 29.72
C ILE A 701 -28.28 4.88 28.38
N MET A 702 -27.60 6.03 28.28
CA MET A 702 -27.37 6.76 27.01
C MET A 702 -26.63 5.87 25.98
N TYR A 703 -25.57 5.20 26.42
CA TYR A 703 -24.81 4.28 25.56
C TYR A 703 -25.72 3.16 25.00
N HIS A 704 -26.51 2.52 25.86
CA HIS A 704 -27.41 1.44 25.43
C HIS A 704 -28.56 1.95 24.56
N VAL A 705 -29.21 3.05 24.91
CA VAL A 705 -30.30 3.66 24.12
C VAL A 705 -29.78 4.09 22.73
N MET A 706 -28.60 4.71 22.62
CA MET A 706 -28.00 5.07 21.33
C MET A 706 -27.66 3.84 20.51
N THR A 707 -27.20 2.78 21.14
CA THR A 707 -26.92 1.51 20.48
C THR A 707 -28.22 0.85 19.98
N MET A 708 -29.26 0.81 20.80
CA MET A 708 -30.57 0.32 20.41
C MET A 708 -31.23 1.15 19.30
N HIS A 709 -31.03 2.45 19.33
CA HIS A 709 -31.47 3.35 18.25
C HIS A 709 -30.70 3.07 16.92
N LYS A 710 -29.40 2.86 17.00
CA LYS A 710 -28.56 2.48 15.84
C LYS A 710 -29.03 1.17 15.20
N TYR A 711 -29.45 0.21 16.00
CA TYR A 711 -30.00 -1.07 15.52
C TYR A 711 -31.51 -1.03 15.24
N SER A 712 -32.09 0.14 15.21
CA SER A 712 -33.51 0.37 14.89
C SER A 712 -34.50 -0.34 15.87
N VAL A 713 -34.10 -0.62 17.09
CA VAL A 713 -34.96 -1.10 18.16
C VAL A 713 -35.75 0.04 18.78
N LEU A 714 -35.09 1.21 18.89
CA LEU A 714 -35.71 2.44 19.37
C LEU A 714 -35.76 3.53 18.30
N VAL A 715 -36.75 4.39 18.39
CA VAL A 715 -36.90 5.57 17.51
C VAL A 715 -36.92 6.83 18.36
N ALA A 716 -36.22 7.84 17.94
CA ALA A 716 -36.23 9.17 18.58
C ALA A 716 -37.50 9.94 18.17
N ASN A 717 -38.25 10.47 19.14
CA ASN A 717 -39.56 11.10 18.96
C ASN A 717 -39.61 12.55 19.44
N GLY A 718 -38.66 13.36 19.00
CA GLY A 718 -38.57 14.76 19.43
C GLY A 718 -37.78 14.93 20.72
N MET A 719 -37.54 16.18 21.12
CA MET A 719 -36.67 16.52 22.25
C MET A 719 -37.47 17.21 23.37
N ASP A 720 -37.16 16.89 24.59
CA ASP A 720 -37.64 17.62 25.75
C ASP A 720 -36.98 19.01 25.79
N GLN A 721 -37.79 20.05 25.69
CA GLN A 721 -37.29 21.45 25.61
C GLN A 721 -36.69 21.95 26.95
N LYS A 722 -37.02 21.33 28.08
CA LYS A 722 -36.50 21.71 29.40
C LYS A 722 -35.19 20.97 29.75
N GLN A 723 -35.08 19.71 29.38
CA GLN A 723 -33.97 18.86 29.77
C GLN A 723 -32.98 18.57 28.67
N GLN A 724 -33.29 19.01 27.41
CA GLN A 724 -32.44 18.79 26.22
C GLN A 724 -32.13 17.31 25.88
N TYR A 725 -32.97 16.35 26.31
CA TYR A 725 -32.89 14.94 25.95
C TYR A 725 -33.96 14.57 24.94
N TYR A 726 -33.61 13.66 23.99
CA TYR A 726 -34.60 13.09 23.09
C TYR A 726 -35.51 12.09 23.82
N TYR A 727 -36.78 12.07 23.43
CA TYR A 727 -37.69 10.99 23.78
C TYR A 727 -37.47 9.79 22.85
N TYR A 728 -37.46 8.59 23.44
CA TYR A 728 -37.34 7.36 22.68
C TYR A 728 -38.58 6.50 22.91
N SER A 729 -38.99 5.79 21.85
CA SER A 729 -40.03 4.79 21.89
C SER A 729 -39.60 3.55 21.13
N LEU A 730 -40.24 2.42 21.38
CA LEU A 730 -40.06 1.23 20.56
C LEU A 730 -40.45 1.53 19.11
N LYS A 731 -39.66 1.03 18.17
CA LYS A 731 -40.02 1.10 16.76
C LYS A 731 -41.24 0.18 16.56
N LYS A 732 -42.36 0.73 16.08
CA LYS A 732 -43.54 -0.04 15.70
C LYS A 732 -43.28 -0.83 14.42
#